data_ebc82ad028c069caca40964cc4956a76
#
_entry.id   ebc82ad028c069caca40964cc4956a76
#
_cell.length_a   1.000
_cell.length_b   1.000
_cell.length_c   1.000
_cell.angle_alpha   90.00
_cell.angle_beta   90.00
_cell.angle_gamma   90.00
#
_symmetry.space_group_name_H-M   'P 1'
#
loop_
_entity.id
_entity.type
_entity.pdbx_description
1 polymer ?
#
loop_
_entity_poly.entity_id
_entity_poly.type
_entity_poly.pdbx_seq_one_letter_code
_entity_poly.pdbx_strand_id
1 'polypeptide(L)'
;MKDKFRAITLAVILCCPFGLDPAWSWGQTGRPSQILRSQRTSQRLSTQNPASLHAQGPRMLTTTSLEILWVQCPAEATGLDPAVACGYLPVPMHREQPERTEKIRIYFEVYPHINQGPAESAMLFNDGGPGLSTTSLRAPVLALFGQNLDVHDFLLIDDRGRGRSSAINCPDLQHATTPFKKAEAACAAQLGSSDSWYGTGDIAMDTDAVRAALGYEKVDYWGGSYGGEDVTAYAIRFGEHLRSIILDAPMGTPGLRPFLLDGDNARATAREVRLGCKRSPTCAADHSEPDFEFAQLIQSIRSKPVQGWAYTASGIPVDVKLNEGALLYLSSFPTTSSSVPTFFVSTGEILAAGESLLHGDSVPLLRLGAEVTPFVTDYGDPTAYSQGDYVATLCVDFHEPWEWSDPITKRQEQLASAISELPSDFFALFSRTAGANLGVSFEKQCLWWQKPTPSNPVTRSNPRYPSVPTLVMSGDMDTLVATEEVRQVAALFPESTFVKVAEAGHVTVVWSQCVVNLQSNFFETLQVGDTTCTKTPETVSAAIGRFPFVAADARAAEIDSGGGNEIGIAERKVVTVAIATAVDALKRSTIGNGNGVGLRSGTFQSSVDMNGNQTTTLTNCVFATDVTTNGSLVWGADRSFVADLTISGSATSGGNLHVEGSWEAPGSVGKFKVSGMLGGRRVAVLVPEA
;
A
#
# COMPACT_ATOMS: atom_id res chain seq x y z
N MET A 1 18.45 10.18 -19.05
CA MET A 1 18.57 8.98 -18.18
C MET A 1 17.91 9.20 -16.79
N LYS A 2 17.62 10.46 -16.38
CA LYS A 2 16.93 10.76 -15.11
C LYS A 2 15.41 10.53 -15.15
N ASP A 3 14.79 10.54 -16.31
CA ASP A 3 13.32 10.41 -16.43
C ASP A 3 12.81 8.96 -16.54
N LYS A 4 13.68 7.97 -16.69
CA LYS A 4 13.28 6.55 -16.79
C LYS A 4 12.99 5.86 -15.44
N PHE A 5 13.38 6.48 -14.34
CA PHE A 5 13.17 5.91 -12.99
C PHE A 5 11.87 6.38 -12.31
N ARG A 6 11.25 7.46 -12.80
CA ARG A 6 10.02 8.00 -12.18
C ARG A 6 8.77 7.12 -12.32
N ALA A 7 8.70 6.27 -13.33
CA ALA A 7 7.49 5.51 -13.62
C ALA A 7 7.32 4.21 -12.79
N ILE A 8 8.38 3.66 -12.21
CA ILE A 8 8.35 2.32 -11.61
C ILE A 8 7.86 2.33 -10.15
N THR A 9 8.03 3.43 -9.45
CA THR A 9 7.71 3.54 -8.00
C THR A 9 6.26 3.97 -7.73
N LEU A 10 5.58 4.55 -8.71
CA LEU A 10 4.23 5.08 -8.52
C LEU A 10 3.16 4.00 -8.39
N ALA A 11 3.36 2.84 -8.99
CA ALA A 11 2.31 1.87 -9.21
C ALA A 11 1.96 0.96 -8.02
N VAL A 12 2.86 0.72 -7.09
CA VAL A 12 2.60 -0.12 -5.90
C VAL A 12 2.09 0.69 -4.70
N ILE A 13 2.14 2.02 -4.83
CA ILE A 13 1.80 2.96 -3.75
C ILE A 13 0.35 3.45 -3.85
N LEU A 14 -0.33 3.19 -4.95
CA LEU A 14 -1.58 3.86 -5.32
C LEU A 14 -2.88 3.17 -4.90
N CYS A 15 -2.83 2.08 -4.14
CA CYS A 15 -4.02 1.70 -3.35
C CYS A 15 -4.36 2.73 -2.27
N CYS A 16 -3.46 3.72 -2.07
CA CYS A 16 -3.69 4.88 -1.21
C CYS A 16 -2.95 6.10 -1.78
N PRO A 17 -3.51 7.30 -1.70
CA PRO A 17 -3.03 8.51 -2.35
C PRO A 17 -1.81 9.12 -1.67
N PHE A 18 -0.64 8.47 -1.75
CA PHE A 18 0.58 8.94 -1.13
C PHE A 18 1.74 8.89 -2.11
N GLY A 19 2.08 10.05 -2.65
CA GLY A 19 3.27 10.21 -3.48
C GLY A 19 4.53 10.02 -2.64
N LEU A 20 5.32 9.00 -2.94
CA LEU A 20 6.71 8.88 -2.53
C LEU A 20 7.62 8.96 -3.75
N ASP A 21 8.77 9.58 -3.56
CA ASP A 21 9.80 9.80 -4.57
C ASP A 21 10.35 8.47 -5.13
N PRO A 22 10.61 8.37 -6.44
CA PRO A 22 10.93 7.12 -7.18
C PRO A 22 12.25 6.43 -6.84
N ALA A 23 12.95 6.78 -5.77
CA ALA A 23 14.27 6.26 -5.45
C ALA A 23 14.29 4.83 -4.86
N TRP A 24 13.16 4.29 -4.49
CA TRP A 24 13.07 2.97 -3.84
C TRP A 24 12.45 1.93 -4.76
N SER A 25 13.29 1.44 -5.66
CA SER A 25 13.00 0.19 -6.33
C SER A 25 13.17 -0.96 -5.33
N TRP A 26 12.14 -1.78 -5.21
CA TRP A 26 12.13 -3.15 -4.71
C TRP A 26 13.49 -3.66 -4.23
N GLY A 27 13.64 -3.88 -2.94
CA GLY A 27 14.80 -4.53 -2.36
C GLY A 27 15.11 -5.78 -3.17
N GLN A 28 16.27 -5.79 -3.78
CA GLN A 28 16.71 -6.86 -4.66
C GLN A 28 16.85 -8.17 -3.87
N THR A 29 15.79 -8.95 -3.85
CA THR A 29 15.99 -10.40 -3.79
C THR A 29 16.36 -10.82 -5.22
N GLY A 30 17.61 -11.24 -5.40
CA GLY A 30 18.27 -11.80 -6.58
C GLY A 30 17.66 -11.54 -7.97
N ARG A 31 18.34 -10.79 -8.79
CA ARG A 31 18.00 -10.43 -10.18
C ARG A 31 17.51 -11.62 -11.04
N PRO A 32 16.19 -11.80 -11.30
CA PRO A 32 15.74 -12.58 -12.46
C PRO A 32 15.73 -11.75 -13.75
N SER A 33 15.65 -10.40 -13.64
CA SER A 33 15.31 -9.55 -14.79
C SER A 33 16.38 -9.41 -15.87
N GLN A 34 17.67 -9.63 -15.57
CA GLN A 34 18.71 -9.55 -16.62
C GLN A 34 18.89 -10.86 -17.39
N ILE A 35 18.67 -12.00 -16.76
CA ILE A 35 18.75 -13.31 -17.42
C ILE A 35 17.56 -13.51 -18.35
N LEU A 36 16.36 -13.13 -17.92
CA LEU A 36 15.16 -13.16 -18.76
C LEU A 36 15.24 -12.20 -19.96
N ARG A 37 15.83 -11.01 -19.80
CA ARG A 37 16.02 -10.08 -20.92
C ARG A 37 16.96 -10.62 -21.99
N SER A 38 18.04 -11.31 -21.64
CA SER A 38 19.00 -11.85 -22.61
C SER A 38 18.42 -13.07 -23.34
N GLN A 39 17.61 -13.88 -22.67
CA GLN A 39 16.95 -15.03 -23.30
C GLN A 39 15.76 -14.61 -24.19
N ARG A 40 14.97 -13.61 -23.77
CA ARG A 40 13.88 -13.07 -24.60
C ARG A 40 14.35 -12.48 -25.92
N THR A 41 15.50 -11.77 -25.91
CA THR A 41 16.03 -11.11 -27.14
C THR A 41 16.58 -12.11 -28.15
N SER A 42 17.11 -13.25 -27.71
CA SER A 42 17.70 -14.25 -28.62
C SER A 42 16.70 -15.20 -29.25
N GLN A 43 15.55 -15.45 -28.63
CA GLN A 43 14.55 -16.39 -29.16
C GLN A 43 13.48 -15.73 -30.07
N ARG A 44 13.26 -14.40 -30.00
CA ARG A 44 12.21 -13.70 -30.74
C ARG A 44 12.68 -13.00 -32.05
N LEU A 45 13.87 -13.25 -32.52
CA LEU A 45 14.37 -12.67 -33.79
C LEU A 45 13.78 -13.30 -35.08
N SER A 46 12.78 -14.18 -34.98
CA SER A 46 12.05 -14.70 -36.15
C SER A 46 10.60 -14.23 -36.14
N THR A 47 10.39 -13.07 -36.72
CA THR A 47 9.20 -12.62 -37.45
C THR A 47 7.87 -13.34 -37.19
N GLN A 48 7.03 -12.83 -36.27
CA GLN A 48 5.59 -12.97 -36.43
C GLN A 48 4.94 -11.58 -36.40
N ASN A 49 4.20 -11.32 -37.50
CA ASN A 49 3.40 -10.11 -37.65
C ASN A 49 2.21 -10.18 -36.67
N PRO A 50 1.86 -9.14 -35.90
CA PRO A 50 0.69 -9.15 -35.01
C PRO A 50 -0.61 -9.59 -35.67
N ALA A 51 -0.72 -9.44 -37.00
CA ALA A 51 -1.84 -9.92 -37.79
C ALA A 51 -1.95 -11.45 -37.89
N SER A 52 -0.93 -12.23 -37.48
CA SER A 52 -0.95 -13.70 -37.58
C SER A 52 -1.54 -14.41 -36.34
N LEU A 53 -1.76 -13.69 -35.23
CA LEU A 53 -2.46 -14.21 -34.05
C LEU A 53 -3.93 -14.55 -34.31
N HIS A 54 -4.51 -14.09 -35.43
CA HIS A 54 -5.92 -14.30 -35.79
C HIS A 54 -6.21 -15.47 -36.77
N ALA A 55 -5.21 -16.27 -37.14
CA ALA A 55 -5.40 -17.26 -38.21
C ALA A 55 -5.94 -18.61 -37.78
N GLN A 56 -6.20 -18.89 -36.50
CA GLN A 56 -6.70 -20.20 -36.03
C GLN A 56 -7.76 -20.07 -34.90
N GLY A 57 -8.84 -19.36 -35.15
CA GLY A 57 -10.03 -19.37 -34.31
C GLY A 57 -11.19 -20.11 -34.93
N PRO A 58 -12.08 -20.75 -34.15
CA PRO A 58 -13.26 -21.45 -34.68
C PRO A 58 -14.31 -20.48 -35.22
N ARG A 59 -15.05 -20.96 -36.24
CA ARG A 59 -16.04 -20.23 -37.03
C ARG A 59 -17.25 -19.74 -36.22
N MET A 60 -17.54 -18.46 -36.43
CA MET A 60 -18.84 -17.77 -36.53
C MET A 60 -20.01 -18.22 -35.66
N LEU A 61 -20.40 -17.33 -34.79
CA LEU A 61 -21.82 -16.99 -34.55
C LEU A 61 -22.03 -15.52 -34.85
N THR A 62 -23.09 -15.21 -35.60
CA THR A 62 -23.46 -13.86 -36.07
C THR A 62 -24.00 -12.99 -34.94
N THR A 63 -23.10 -12.33 -34.24
CA THR A 63 -23.37 -11.10 -33.48
C THR A 63 -22.40 -10.06 -34.02
N THR A 64 -22.81 -8.81 -34.12
CA THR A 64 -21.96 -7.68 -34.54
C THR A 64 -20.64 -7.73 -33.77
N SER A 65 -19.60 -8.27 -34.40
CA SER A 65 -18.26 -8.35 -33.78
C SER A 65 -17.79 -6.93 -33.49
N LEU A 66 -17.56 -6.61 -32.24
CA LEU A 66 -16.88 -5.37 -31.84
C LEU A 66 -15.48 -5.42 -32.45
N GLU A 67 -15.15 -4.45 -33.31
CA GLU A 67 -13.87 -4.41 -33.99
C GLU A 67 -12.82 -3.76 -33.08
N ILE A 68 -11.72 -4.47 -32.82
CA ILE A 68 -10.58 -3.95 -32.09
C ILE A 68 -9.86 -2.89 -32.92
N LEU A 69 -9.61 -1.75 -32.34
CA LEU A 69 -8.78 -0.69 -32.90
C LEU A 69 -7.34 -0.86 -32.41
N TRP A 70 -6.53 -1.61 -33.15
CA TRP A 70 -5.12 -1.80 -32.82
C TRP A 70 -4.35 -0.49 -32.96
N VAL A 71 -3.45 -0.22 -31.97
CA VAL A 71 -2.65 1.01 -31.90
C VAL A 71 -1.21 0.70 -31.60
N GLN A 72 -0.31 1.66 -31.86
CA GLN A 72 1.07 1.56 -31.40
C GLN A 72 1.12 1.59 -29.88
N CYS A 73 1.80 0.60 -29.29
CA CYS A 73 2.01 0.57 -27.84
C CYS A 73 2.91 1.73 -27.35
N PRO A 74 2.65 2.21 -26.15
CA PRO A 74 3.51 3.23 -25.53
C PRO A 74 4.92 2.69 -25.26
N ALA A 75 5.89 3.59 -25.18
CA ALA A 75 7.30 3.23 -25.00
C ALA A 75 7.55 2.47 -23.68
N GLU A 76 6.76 2.76 -22.66
CA GLU A 76 6.82 2.09 -21.36
C GLU A 76 6.45 0.60 -21.47
N ALA A 77 5.48 0.25 -22.31
CA ALA A 77 5.08 -1.13 -22.55
C ALA A 77 6.10 -1.86 -23.44
N THR A 78 6.47 -1.27 -24.61
CA THR A 78 7.44 -1.88 -25.53
C THR A 78 8.84 -1.97 -24.93
N GLY A 79 9.17 -1.12 -23.94
CA GLY A 79 10.43 -1.18 -23.19
C GLY A 79 10.52 -2.37 -22.25
N LEU A 80 9.39 -2.92 -21.83
CA LEU A 80 9.29 -4.13 -21.00
C LEU A 80 9.22 -5.39 -21.86
N ASP A 81 8.37 -5.40 -22.87
CA ASP A 81 8.27 -6.48 -23.84
C ASP A 81 8.02 -5.93 -25.26
N PRO A 82 8.96 -6.09 -26.22
CA PRO A 82 8.77 -5.62 -27.58
C PRO A 82 7.63 -6.32 -28.35
N ALA A 83 7.13 -7.45 -27.87
CA ALA A 83 6.06 -8.20 -28.50
C ALA A 83 4.66 -7.82 -27.99
N VAL A 84 4.58 -6.88 -27.05
CA VAL A 84 3.29 -6.40 -26.54
C VAL A 84 2.41 -5.86 -27.65
N ALA A 85 1.12 -6.18 -27.61
CA ALA A 85 0.10 -5.66 -28.53
C ALA A 85 -0.87 -4.77 -27.75
N CYS A 86 -1.24 -3.61 -28.31
CA CYS A 86 -2.10 -2.63 -27.67
C CYS A 86 -3.29 -2.27 -28.54
N GLY A 87 -4.45 -2.12 -27.93
CA GLY A 87 -5.67 -1.80 -28.66
C GLY A 87 -6.72 -1.09 -27.84
N TYR A 88 -7.73 -0.63 -28.53
CA TYR A 88 -8.98 -0.15 -27.95
C TYR A 88 -10.14 -0.99 -28.43
N LEU A 89 -11.04 -1.33 -27.53
CA LEU A 89 -12.33 -1.89 -27.86
C LEU A 89 -13.42 -0.82 -27.65
N PRO A 90 -14.09 -0.32 -28.70
CA PRO A 90 -15.24 0.56 -28.55
C PRO A 90 -16.44 -0.22 -28.00
N VAL A 91 -16.93 0.15 -26.82
CA VAL A 91 -18.08 -0.49 -26.18
C VAL A 91 -19.19 0.52 -25.94
N PRO A 92 -20.46 0.11 -25.80
CA PRO A 92 -21.54 1.01 -25.42
C PRO A 92 -21.24 1.67 -24.07
N MET A 93 -21.42 2.98 -24.00
CA MET A 93 -21.33 3.69 -22.71
C MET A 93 -22.44 3.19 -21.76
N HIS A 94 -23.65 2.99 -22.30
CA HIS A 94 -24.79 2.37 -21.62
C HIS A 94 -24.86 0.88 -21.94
N ARG A 95 -24.49 0.03 -21.04
CA ARG A 95 -24.47 -1.41 -21.27
C ARG A 95 -25.86 -2.04 -21.43
N GLU A 96 -26.87 -1.50 -20.75
CA GLU A 96 -28.25 -1.98 -20.86
C GLU A 96 -29.07 -1.29 -21.98
N GLN A 97 -28.50 -0.27 -22.62
CA GLN A 97 -29.11 0.44 -23.73
C GLN A 97 -28.14 0.53 -24.91
N PRO A 98 -27.72 -0.62 -25.48
CA PRO A 98 -26.68 -0.66 -26.52
C PRO A 98 -27.10 0.01 -27.83
N GLU A 99 -28.39 0.30 -28.02
CA GLU A 99 -28.91 1.08 -29.13
C GLU A 99 -28.54 2.56 -29.06
N ARG A 100 -28.16 3.08 -27.91
CA ARG A 100 -27.58 4.42 -27.78
C ARG A 100 -26.25 4.48 -28.49
N THR A 101 -26.02 5.58 -29.20
CA THR A 101 -24.82 5.74 -30.05
C THR A 101 -23.54 6.07 -29.28
N GLU A 102 -23.66 6.43 -28.01
CA GLU A 102 -22.51 6.81 -27.16
C GLU A 102 -21.65 5.60 -26.85
N LYS A 103 -20.37 5.72 -27.17
CA LYS A 103 -19.37 4.66 -26.94
C LYS A 103 -18.20 5.21 -26.12
N ILE A 104 -17.66 4.35 -25.26
CA ILE A 104 -16.36 4.52 -24.61
C ILE A 104 -15.36 3.54 -25.24
N ARG A 105 -14.07 3.88 -25.23
CA ARG A 105 -13.01 3.00 -25.74
C ARG A 105 -12.25 2.42 -24.56
N ILE A 106 -12.28 1.11 -24.45
CA ILE A 106 -11.56 0.38 -23.41
C ILE A 106 -10.18 0.02 -23.94
N TYR A 107 -9.15 0.56 -23.31
CA TYR A 107 -7.76 0.32 -23.65
C TYR A 107 -7.27 -0.97 -23.00
N PHE A 108 -6.45 -1.72 -23.73
CA PHE A 108 -5.82 -2.93 -23.22
C PHE A 108 -4.42 -3.16 -23.80
N GLU A 109 -3.61 -3.91 -23.06
CA GLU A 109 -2.29 -4.40 -23.46
C GLU A 109 -2.26 -5.92 -23.32
N VAL A 110 -1.80 -6.63 -24.37
CA VAL A 110 -1.58 -8.08 -24.37
C VAL A 110 -0.09 -8.35 -24.40
N TYR A 111 0.44 -8.97 -23.36
CA TYR A 111 1.81 -9.49 -23.30
C TYR A 111 1.74 -10.98 -23.61
N PRO A 112 2.22 -11.41 -24.78
CA PRO A 112 2.04 -12.78 -25.21
C PRO A 112 2.98 -13.73 -24.44
N HIS A 113 2.54 -14.96 -24.22
CA HIS A 113 3.34 -16.03 -23.65
C HIS A 113 4.57 -16.36 -24.50
N ILE A 114 5.55 -17.05 -23.89
CA ILE A 114 6.87 -17.27 -24.50
C ILE A 114 6.94 -18.60 -25.26
N ASN A 115 6.35 -19.66 -24.70
CA ASN A 115 6.41 -21.00 -25.27
C ASN A 115 5.62 -21.10 -26.59
N GLN A 116 5.97 -22.07 -27.43
CA GLN A 116 5.25 -22.30 -28.68
C GLN A 116 3.89 -22.97 -28.42
N GLY A 117 2.91 -22.61 -29.22
CA GLY A 117 1.55 -23.13 -29.13
C GLY A 117 0.53 -22.07 -28.68
N PRO A 118 -0.70 -22.45 -28.41
CA PRO A 118 -1.69 -21.53 -27.83
C PRO A 118 -1.40 -21.27 -26.35
N ALA A 119 -1.74 -20.09 -25.86
CA ALA A 119 -1.75 -19.81 -24.44
C ALA A 119 -2.72 -20.75 -23.71
N GLU A 120 -2.38 -21.15 -22.49
CA GLU A 120 -3.30 -21.92 -21.64
C GLU A 120 -4.52 -21.08 -21.23
N SER A 121 -4.29 -19.80 -20.96
CA SER A 121 -5.31 -18.80 -20.65
C SER A 121 -4.74 -17.39 -20.83
N ALA A 122 -5.57 -16.36 -20.63
CA ALA A 122 -5.09 -15.02 -20.33
C ALA A 122 -5.21 -14.75 -18.84
N MET A 123 -4.15 -14.21 -18.23
CA MET A 123 -4.15 -13.72 -16.85
C MET A 123 -4.55 -12.24 -16.84
N LEU A 124 -5.64 -11.93 -16.18
CA LEU A 124 -6.13 -10.58 -15.95
C LEU A 124 -5.71 -10.09 -14.56
N PHE A 125 -5.42 -8.81 -14.45
CA PHE A 125 -5.02 -8.19 -13.21
C PHE A 125 -5.85 -6.93 -12.96
N ASN A 126 -6.30 -6.73 -11.72
CA ASN A 126 -6.94 -5.51 -11.26
C ASN A 126 -6.57 -5.26 -9.79
N ASP A 127 -5.83 -4.19 -9.52
CA ASP A 127 -5.40 -3.82 -8.17
C ASP A 127 -6.40 -2.87 -7.47
N GLY A 128 -7.41 -2.41 -8.20
CA GLY A 128 -8.55 -1.69 -7.68
C GLY A 128 -8.31 -0.20 -7.42
N GLY A 129 -8.27 0.18 -6.17
CA GLY A 129 -8.30 1.56 -5.71
C GLY A 129 -9.65 1.93 -5.10
N PRO A 130 -10.76 2.12 -5.87
CA PRO A 130 -10.90 2.21 -7.33
C PRO A 130 -10.14 3.40 -7.92
N GLY A 131 -10.10 3.53 -9.25
CA GLY A 131 -9.43 4.66 -9.92
C GLY A 131 -8.01 4.39 -10.40
N LEU A 132 -7.38 3.28 -10.00
CA LEU A 132 -6.05 2.89 -10.42
C LEU A 132 -6.06 2.34 -11.86
N SER A 133 -5.15 2.81 -12.70
CA SER A 133 -4.96 2.28 -14.04
C SER A 133 -4.17 0.97 -13.99
N THR A 134 -4.75 -0.12 -14.49
CA THR A 134 -4.06 -1.42 -14.56
C THR A 134 -2.79 -1.36 -15.40
N THR A 135 -2.80 -0.61 -16.50
CA THR A 135 -1.61 -0.47 -17.34
C THR A 135 -0.50 0.37 -16.71
N SER A 136 -0.78 1.16 -15.67
CA SER A 136 0.26 1.81 -14.87
C SER A 136 1.06 0.79 -14.05
N LEU A 137 0.48 -0.38 -13.75
CA LEU A 137 1.07 -1.48 -13.00
C LEU A 137 1.83 -2.51 -13.85
N ARG A 138 1.97 -2.28 -15.17
CA ARG A 138 2.60 -3.25 -16.07
C ARG A 138 3.97 -3.75 -15.59
N ALA A 139 4.81 -2.86 -15.10
CA ALA A 139 6.14 -3.24 -14.63
C ALA A 139 6.14 -4.10 -13.35
N PRO A 140 5.41 -3.73 -12.28
CA PRO A 140 5.21 -4.62 -11.13
C PRO A 140 4.60 -5.97 -11.49
N VAL A 141 3.52 -6.01 -12.28
CA VAL A 141 2.87 -7.28 -12.69
C VAL A 141 3.86 -8.20 -13.41
N LEU A 142 4.61 -7.67 -14.38
CA LEU A 142 5.64 -8.45 -15.09
C LEU A 142 6.80 -8.86 -14.18
N ALA A 143 7.13 -8.07 -13.16
CA ALA A 143 8.18 -8.43 -12.19
C ALA A 143 7.72 -9.55 -11.25
N LEU A 144 6.48 -9.50 -10.77
CA LEU A 144 5.94 -10.47 -9.81
C LEU A 144 5.57 -11.80 -10.48
N PHE A 145 4.87 -11.74 -11.60
CA PHE A 145 4.27 -12.91 -12.24
C PHE A 145 4.92 -13.31 -13.57
N GLY A 146 6.06 -12.70 -13.93
CA GLY A 146 6.69 -12.91 -15.24
C GLY A 146 7.06 -14.36 -15.57
N GLN A 147 7.21 -15.24 -14.58
CA GLN A 147 7.38 -16.68 -14.80
C GLN A 147 6.15 -17.33 -15.44
N ASN A 148 4.95 -16.86 -15.13
CA ASN A 148 3.71 -17.38 -15.71
C ASN A 148 3.54 -17.01 -17.20
N LEU A 149 4.32 -16.03 -17.71
CA LEU A 149 4.38 -15.74 -19.14
C LEU A 149 4.96 -16.88 -19.99
N ASP A 150 5.47 -17.94 -19.39
CA ASP A 150 5.89 -19.11 -20.17
C ASP A 150 4.72 -19.74 -20.93
N VAL A 151 3.53 -19.78 -20.31
CA VAL A 151 2.35 -20.47 -20.86
C VAL A 151 1.07 -19.63 -20.88
N HIS A 152 1.01 -18.50 -20.17
CA HIS A 152 -0.16 -17.62 -20.12
C HIS A 152 0.12 -16.28 -20.79
N ASP A 153 -0.83 -15.75 -21.55
CA ASP A 153 -0.79 -14.34 -21.94
C ASP A 153 -1.16 -13.45 -20.76
N PHE A 154 -0.56 -12.26 -20.63
CA PHE A 154 -1.04 -11.26 -19.66
C PHE A 154 -1.90 -10.23 -20.38
N LEU A 155 -3.09 -10.01 -19.86
CA LEU A 155 -4.06 -9.05 -20.37
C LEU A 155 -4.28 -7.97 -19.32
N LEU A 156 -3.74 -6.78 -19.57
CA LEU A 156 -3.93 -5.59 -18.74
C LEU A 156 -5.00 -4.71 -19.38
N ILE A 157 -6.08 -4.45 -18.67
CA ILE A 157 -7.20 -3.64 -19.14
C ILE A 157 -7.30 -2.41 -18.26
N ASP A 158 -7.27 -1.22 -18.84
CA ASP A 158 -7.70 -0.02 -18.12
C ASP A 158 -9.22 0.01 -18.10
N ASP A 159 -9.81 0.02 -16.92
CA ASP A 159 -11.24 0.10 -16.78
C ASP A 159 -11.80 1.44 -17.28
N ARG A 160 -13.10 1.50 -17.60
CA ARG A 160 -13.76 2.76 -17.97
C ARG A 160 -13.51 3.83 -16.90
N GLY A 161 -13.16 5.03 -17.32
CA GLY A 161 -12.86 6.15 -16.42
C GLY A 161 -11.44 6.16 -15.84
N ARG A 162 -10.60 5.14 -16.16
CA ARG A 162 -9.23 4.98 -15.68
C ARG A 162 -8.23 4.94 -16.83
N GLY A 163 -7.00 5.32 -16.55
CA GLY A 163 -5.90 5.18 -17.49
C GLY A 163 -6.18 5.74 -18.88
N ARG A 164 -5.90 4.93 -19.89
CA ARG A 164 -6.15 5.26 -21.29
C ARG A 164 -7.61 5.03 -21.72
N SER A 165 -8.44 4.49 -20.84
CA SER A 165 -9.89 4.31 -21.05
C SER A 165 -10.69 5.53 -20.63
N SER A 166 -10.24 6.72 -21.03
CA SER A 166 -10.89 8.01 -20.75
C SER A 166 -10.91 8.37 -19.27
N ALA A 167 -9.74 8.39 -18.64
CA ALA A 167 -9.59 8.73 -17.22
C ALA A 167 -10.42 9.98 -16.85
N ILE A 168 -11.21 9.86 -15.80
CA ILE A 168 -12.00 10.98 -15.27
C ILE A 168 -11.05 11.98 -14.61
N ASN A 169 -10.88 13.13 -15.23
CA ASN A 169 -10.07 14.20 -14.68
C ASN A 169 -10.97 15.28 -14.07
N CYS A 170 -11.08 15.27 -12.75
CA CYS A 170 -11.71 16.31 -11.95
C CYS A 170 -10.61 17.08 -11.20
N PRO A 171 -10.08 18.19 -11.74
CA PRO A 171 -8.83 18.81 -11.25
C PRO A 171 -8.86 19.18 -9.77
N ASP A 172 -9.99 19.65 -9.27
CA ASP A 172 -10.15 20.04 -7.86
C ASP A 172 -10.08 18.83 -6.91
N LEU A 173 -10.60 17.66 -7.32
CA LEU A 173 -10.42 16.40 -6.58
C LEU A 173 -9.01 15.88 -6.76
N GLN A 174 -8.51 15.87 -8.00
CA GLN A 174 -7.22 15.30 -8.36
C GLN A 174 -6.05 15.96 -7.63
N HIS A 175 -6.12 17.28 -7.46
CA HIS A 175 -5.03 18.06 -6.86
C HIS A 175 -5.41 18.69 -5.51
N ALA A 176 -6.55 18.32 -4.93
CA ALA A 176 -7.08 18.83 -3.66
C ALA A 176 -7.02 20.37 -3.53
N THR A 177 -7.28 21.09 -4.65
CA THR A 177 -7.13 22.55 -4.73
C THR A 177 -8.23 23.31 -4.01
N THR A 178 -9.38 22.66 -3.75
CA THR A 178 -10.52 23.20 -3.01
C THR A 178 -10.97 22.22 -1.91
N PRO A 179 -11.74 22.65 -0.91
CA PRO A 179 -12.32 21.73 0.06
C PRO A 179 -13.10 20.60 -0.61
N PHE A 180 -12.91 19.36 -0.15
CA PHE A 180 -13.44 18.13 -0.75
C PHE A 180 -14.92 18.25 -1.17
N LYS A 181 -15.79 18.77 -0.31
CA LYS A 181 -17.22 18.98 -0.61
C LYS A 181 -17.50 19.81 -1.87
N LYS A 182 -16.63 20.79 -2.19
CA LYS A 182 -16.75 21.61 -3.39
C LYS A 182 -16.20 20.88 -4.61
N ALA A 183 -15.06 20.22 -4.43
CA ALA A 183 -14.43 19.42 -5.47
C ALA A 183 -15.33 18.27 -5.92
N GLU A 184 -15.95 17.55 -4.99
CA GLU A 184 -16.91 16.48 -5.24
C GLU A 184 -18.13 16.99 -6.03
N ALA A 185 -18.78 18.06 -5.55
CA ALA A 185 -19.92 18.66 -6.24
C ALA A 185 -19.56 19.15 -7.65
N ALA A 186 -18.36 19.70 -7.85
CA ALA A 186 -17.90 20.16 -9.16
C ALA A 186 -17.66 18.97 -10.10
N CYS A 187 -17.07 17.89 -9.62
CA CYS A 187 -16.86 16.66 -10.38
C CYS A 187 -18.19 16.01 -10.79
N ALA A 188 -19.14 15.88 -9.87
CA ALA A 188 -20.49 15.40 -10.14
C ALA A 188 -21.19 16.25 -11.23
N ALA A 189 -21.09 17.57 -11.14
CA ALA A 189 -21.64 18.48 -12.14
C ALA A 189 -20.95 18.35 -13.51
N GLN A 190 -19.64 18.11 -13.54
CA GLN A 190 -18.87 17.88 -14.77
C GLN A 190 -19.30 16.59 -15.47
N LEU A 191 -19.50 15.50 -14.73
CA LEU A 191 -19.93 14.21 -15.27
C LEU A 191 -21.41 14.23 -15.70
N GLY A 192 -22.24 15.00 -15.01
CA GLY A 192 -23.67 15.04 -15.28
C GLY A 192 -24.29 13.65 -15.15
N SER A 193 -25.15 13.25 -16.10
CA SER A 193 -25.80 11.92 -16.07
C SER A 193 -24.86 10.76 -16.35
N SER A 194 -23.62 11.00 -16.81
CA SER A 194 -22.65 9.93 -17.06
C SER A 194 -22.01 9.39 -15.79
N ASP A 195 -22.17 10.06 -14.66
CA ASP A 195 -21.64 9.62 -13.37
C ASP A 195 -22.07 8.20 -12.97
N SER A 196 -23.27 7.79 -13.38
CA SER A 196 -23.87 6.50 -13.08
C SER A 196 -23.31 5.32 -13.90
N TRP A 197 -22.42 5.56 -14.85
CA TRP A 197 -21.94 4.54 -15.79
C TRP A 197 -20.51 4.06 -15.54
N TYR A 198 -19.93 4.46 -14.41
CA TYR A 198 -18.56 4.08 -14.02
C TYR A 198 -18.55 3.04 -12.89
N GLY A 199 -19.68 2.37 -12.63
CA GLY A 199 -19.76 1.32 -11.61
C GLY A 199 -19.13 -0.01 -12.05
N THR A 200 -18.76 -0.80 -11.06
CA THR A 200 -18.09 -2.10 -11.20
C THR A 200 -18.90 -3.11 -12.03
N GLY A 201 -20.23 -3.03 -12.02
CA GLY A 201 -21.05 -3.88 -12.89
C GLY A 201 -20.81 -3.65 -14.36
N ASP A 202 -20.60 -2.40 -14.80
CA ASP A 202 -20.28 -2.05 -16.17
C ASP A 202 -18.82 -2.38 -16.53
N ILE A 203 -17.89 -2.24 -15.56
CA ILE A 203 -16.49 -2.66 -15.68
C ILE A 203 -16.42 -4.17 -15.99
N ALA A 204 -17.16 -5.00 -15.27
CA ALA A 204 -17.22 -6.45 -15.54
C ALA A 204 -17.71 -6.78 -16.94
N MET A 205 -18.69 -6.02 -17.46
CA MET A 205 -19.18 -6.18 -18.83
C MET A 205 -18.15 -5.77 -19.89
N ASP A 206 -17.34 -4.73 -19.60
CA ASP A 206 -16.26 -4.27 -20.48
C ASP A 206 -15.14 -5.31 -20.54
N THR A 207 -14.73 -5.82 -19.40
CA THR A 207 -13.70 -6.84 -19.26
C THR A 207 -14.05 -8.10 -20.07
N ASP A 208 -15.30 -8.58 -19.95
CA ASP A 208 -15.73 -9.74 -20.74
C ASP A 208 -15.81 -9.44 -22.25
N ALA A 209 -16.20 -8.22 -22.62
CA ALA A 209 -16.21 -7.84 -24.03
C ALA A 209 -14.79 -7.83 -24.63
N VAL A 210 -13.77 -7.36 -23.89
CA VAL A 210 -12.35 -7.40 -24.32
C VAL A 210 -11.88 -8.84 -24.41
N ARG A 211 -12.14 -9.69 -23.38
CA ARG A 211 -11.85 -11.13 -23.42
C ARG A 211 -12.42 -11.78 -24.67
N ALA A 212 -13.70 -11.58 -24.94
CA ALA A 212 -14.40 -12.18 -26.08
C ALA A 212 -13.87 -11.68 -27.42
N ALA A 213 -13.59 -10.36 -27.56
CA ALA A 213 -13.04 -9.78 -28.77
C ALA A 213 -11.64 -10.30 -29.09
N LEU A 214 -10.83 -10.63 -28.07
CA LEU A 214 -9.51 -11.24 -28.19
C LEU A 214 -9.57 -12.76 -28.40
N GLY A 215 -10.74 -13.40 -28.23
CA GLY A 215 -10.96 -14.81 -28.46
C GLY A 215 -10.55 -15.74 -27.31
N TYR A 216 -10.30 -15.22 -26.13
CA TYR A 216 -10.02 -16.06 -24.95
C TYR A 216 -11.30 -16.76 -24.48
N GLU A 217 -11.29 -18.09 -24.44
CA GLU A 217 -12.40 -18.87 -23.90
C GLU A 217 -12.49 -18.72 -22.38
N LYS A 218 -11.34 -18.86 -21.70
CA LYS A 218 -11.21 -18.73 -20.25
C LYS A 218 -10.05 -17.83 -19.85
N VAL A 219 -10.20 -17.24 -18.68
CA VAL A 219 -9.20 -16.36 -18.08
C VAL A 219 -8.93 -16.76 -16.63
N ASP A 220 -7.73 -16.48 -16.17
CA ASP A 220 -7.37 -16.42 -14.75
C ASP A 220 -7.47 -14.97 -14.30
N TYR A 221 -8.13 -14.70 -13.19
CA TYR A 221 -8.35 -13.32 -12.77
C TYR A 221 -7.80 -13.07 -11.36
N TRP A 222 -6.82 -12.17 -11.29
CA TRP A 222 -6.25 -11.67 -10.05
C TRP A 222 -6.89 -10.33 -9.68
N GLY A 223 -7.37 -10.21 -8.43
CA GLY A 223 -7.90 -8.98 -7.89
C GLY A 223 -7.33 -8.65 -6.52
N GLY A 224 -6.71 -7.48 -6.39
CA GLY A 224 -6.24 -6.92 -5.13
C GLY A 224 -7.16 -5.82 -4.62
N SER A 225 -7.36 -5.68 -3.31
CA SER A 225 -8.11 -4.56 -2.75
C SER A 225 -9.51 -4.40 -3.38
N TYR A 226 -9.85 -3.20 -3.88
CA TYR A 226 -11.09 -2.98 -4.62
C TYR A 226 -11.17 -3.81 -5.92
N GLY A 227 -10.04 -4.19 -6.52
CA GLY A 227 -10.03 -5.11 -7.66
C GLY A 227 -10.63 -6.47 -7.34
N GLY A 228 -10.65 -6.88 -6.07
CA GLY A 228 -11.42 -8.03 -5.60
C GLY A 228 -12.93 -7.87 -5.80
N GLU A 229 -13.45 -6.64 -5.71
CA GLU A 229 -14.85 -6.31 -6.01
C GLU A 229 -15.12 -6.44 -7.52
N ASP A 230 -14.20 -5.90 -8.36
CA ASP A 230 -14.30 -6.01 -9.82
C ASP A 230 -14.28 -7.49 -10.26
N VAL A 231 -13.39 -8.32 -9.68
CA VAL A 231 -13.35 -9.77 -9.92
C VAL A 231 -14.63 -10.45 -9.45
N THR A 232 -15.15 -10.08 -8.29
CA THR A 232 -16.38 -10.66 -7.75
C THR A 232 -17.59 -10.32 -8.63
N ALA A 233 -17.69 -9.09 -9.12
CA ALA A 233 -18.73 -8.66 -10.03
C ALA A 233 -18.64 -9.38 -11.39
N TYR A 234 -17.42 -9.63 -11.88
CA TYR A 234 -17.17 -10.45 -13.06
C TYR A 234 -17.60 -11.91 -12.81
N ALA A 235 -17.20 -12.49 -11.70
CA ALA A 235 -17.46 -13.89 -11.37
C ALA A 235 -18.96 -14.23 -11.31
N ILE A 236 -19.79 -13.35 -10.74
CA ILE A 236 -21.25 -13.56 -10.67
C ILE A 236 -21.97 -13.35 -12.01
N ARG A 237 -21.30 -12.81 -13.04
CA ARG A 237 -21.83 -12.56 -14.38
C ARG A 237 -21.32 -13.55 -15.41
N PHE A 238 -20.04 -13.87 -15.36
CA PHE A 238 -19.26 -14.58 -16.37
C PHE A 238 -18.40 -15.69 -15.76
N GLY A 239 -18.89 -16.33 -14.70
CA GLY A 239 -18.16 -17.39 -14.01
C GLY A 239 -17.77 -18.57 -14.92
N GLU A 240 -18.53 -18.82 -16.00
CA GLU A 240 -18.22 -19.83 -17.00
C GLU A 240 -16.95 -19.52 -17.81
N HIS A 241 -16.53 -18.26 -17.87
CA HIS A 241 -15.30 -17.81 -18.54
C HIS A 241 -14.09 -17.77 -17.61
N LEU A 242 -14.25 -18.11 -16.34
CA LEU A 242 -13.13 -18.19 -15.40
C LEU A 242 -12.50 -19.58 -15.39
N ARG A 243 -11.17 -19.63 -15.39
CA ARG A 243 -10.35 -20.83 -15.13
C ARG A 243 -9.97 -20.87 -13.65
N SER A 244 -9.55 -19.74 -13.07
CA SER A 244 -9.25 -19.59 -11.66
C SER A 244 -9.38 -18.13 -11.20
N ILE A 245 -9.39 -17.95 -9.87
CA ILE A 245 -9.47 -16.63 -9.22
C ILE A 245 -8.41 -16.54 -8.13
N ILE A 246 -7.70 -15.41 -8.07
CA ILE A 246 -6.95 -14.99 -6.88
C ILE A 246 -7.54 -13.68 -6.37
N LEU A 247 -7.88 -13.63 -5.08
CA LEU A 247 -8.33 -12.45 -4.36
C LEU A 247 -7.31 -12.14 -3.26
N ASP A 248 -6.54 -11.07 -3.43
CA ASP A 248 -5.50 -10.66 -2.49
C ASP A 248 -5.94 -9.43 -1.70
N ALA A 249 -6.29 -9.62 -0.44
CA ALA A 249 -6.90 -8.59 0.42
C ALA A 249 -8.15 -7.95 -0.23
N PRO A 250 -9.12 -8.75 -0.74
CA PRO A 250 -10.27 -8.21 -1.46
C PRO A 250 -11.15 -7.39 -0.54
N MET A 251 -11.57 -6.22 -1.01
CA MET A 251 -12.62 -5.43 -0.38
C MET A 251 -13.94 -6.21 -0.41
N GLY A 252 -14.74 -6.11 0.66
CA GLY A 252 -16.02 -6.81 0.74
C GLY A 252 -17.08 -6.20 -0.16
N THR A 253 -17.93 -7.05 -0.71
CA THR A 253 -19.02 -6.64 -1.60
C THR A 253 -20.03 -5.73 -0.90
N PRO A 254 -20.64 -4.78 -1.62
CA PRO A 254 -21.77 -4.04 -1.12
C PRO A 254 -22.86 -4.98 -0.59
N GLY A 255 -23.30 -4.77 0.62
CA GLY A 255 -24.24 -5.67 1.34
C GLY A 255 -23.59 -6.53 2.41
N LEU A 256 -22.26 -6.72 2.40
CA LEU A 256 -21.52 -7.22 3.55
C LEU A 256 -21.20 -6.11 4.57
N ARG A 257 -21.34 -4.85 4.15
CA ARG A 257 -21.11 -3.65 4.98
C ARG A 257 -22.39 -2.83 5.16
N PRO A 258 -22.63 -2.25 6.34
CA PRO A 258 -23.60 -1.17 6.47
C PRO A 258 -22.96 0.09 5.85
N PHE A 259 -23.43 0.52 4.66
CA PHE A 259 -22.85 1.63 3.90
C PHE A 259 -21.29 1.58 3.95
N LEU A 260 -20.59 2.67 3.63
CA LEU A 260 -19.11 2.68 3.57
C LEU A 260 -18.40 2.73 4.95
N LEU A 261 -19.06 2.43 6.07
CA LEU A 261 -18.44 2.38 7.39
C LEU A 261 -17.88 0.99 7.68
N ASP A 262 -16.64 0.96 8.15
CA ASP A 262 -15.96 -0.27 8.52
C ASP A 262 -15.38 -0.22 9.94
N GLY A 263 -16.05 -0.90 10.86
CA GLY A 263 -15.58 -1.06 12.24
C GLY A 263 -14.44 -2.08 12.36
N ASP A 264 -14.28 -2.98 11.39
CA ASP A 264 -13.22 -3.99 11.43
C ASP A 264 -11.83 -3.38 11.25
N ASN A 265 -11.72 -2.27 10.51
CA ASN A 265 -10.46 -1.53 10.36
C ASN A 265 -9.94 -0.98 11.70
N ALA A 266 -10.79 -0.44 12.54
CA ALA A 266 -10.40 0.03 13.86
C ALA A 266 -9.89 -1.12 14.76
N ARG A 267 -10.55 -2.29 14.70
CA ARG A 267 -10.14 -3.50 15.43
C ARG A 267 -8.84 -4.08 14.84
N ALA A 268 -8.69 -4.06 13.52
CA ALA A 268 -7.48 -4.47 12.83
C ALA A 268 -6.29 -3.60 13.23
N THR A 269 -6.47 -2.28 13.37
CA THR A 269 -5.45 -1.33 13.85
C THR A 269 -4.95 -1.70 15.25
N ALA A 270 -5.84 -1.98 16.19
CA ALA A 270 -5.44 -2.41 17.52
C ALA A 270 -4.67 -3.75 17.49
N ARG A 271 -5.10 -4.68 16.63
CA ARG A 271 -4.43 -5.97 16.42
C ARG A 271 -3.04 -5.78 15.84
N GLU A 272 -2.87 -4.91 14.85
CA GLU A 272 -1.60 -4.59 14.21
C GLU A 272 -0.59 -4.04 15.21
N VAL A 273 -0.96 -3.01 15.98
CA VAL A 273 -0.11 -2.43 17.04
C VAL A 273 0.35 -3.50 18.02
N ARG A 274 -0.57 -4.36 18.47
CA ARG A 274 -0.26 -5.49 19.36
C ARG A 274 0.71 -6.49 18.72
N LEU A 275 0.45 -6.92 17.49
CA LEU A 275 1.26 -7.93 16.80
C LEU A 275 2.66 -7.40 16.51
N GLY A 276 2.76 -6.18 15.98
CA GLY A 276 4.04 -5.53 15.70
C GLY A 276 4.89 -5.41 16.95
N CYS A 277 4.31 -5.01 18.09
CA CYS A 277 5.04 -4.94 19.33
C CYS A 277 5.44 -6.32 19.87
N LYS A 278 4.50 -7.29 19.93
CA LYS A 278 4.78 -8.62 20.48
C LYS A 278 5.82 -9.41 19.69
N ARG A 279 5.94 -9.17 18.40
CA ARG A 279 6.91 -9.82 17.52
C ARG A 279 8.27 -9.12 17.54
N SER A 280 8.33 -7.85 17.93
CA SER A 280 9.58 -7.10 18.06
C SER A 280 10.17 -7.26 19.46
N PRO A 281 11.38 -7.85 19.61
CA PRO A 281 12.00 -8.06 20.91
C PRO A 281 12.20 -6.76 21.72
N THR A 282 12.53 -5.65 21.06
CA THR A 282 12.71 -4.33 21.69
C THR A 282 11.42 -3.79 22.25
N CYS A 283 10.33 -3.80 21.48
CA CYS A 283 9.02 -3.37 21.94
C CYS A 283 8.47 -4.29 23.04
N ALA A 284 8.46 -5.61 22.80
CA ALA A 284 7.94 -6.59 23.75
C ALA A 284 8.65 -6.54 25.12
N ALA A 285 9.89 -6.09 25.14
CA ALA A 285 10.65 -5.95 26.39
C ALA A 285 10.27 -4.69 27.20
N ASP A 286 9.73 -3.66 26.56
CA ASP A 286 9.30 -2.40 27.22
C ASP A 286 7.78 -2.37 27.41
N HIS A 287 6.99 -3.01 26.52
CA HIS A 287 5.54 -2.98 26.49
C HIS A 287 4.97 -4.39 26.71
N SER A 288 4.64 -4.73 27.95
CA SER A 288 4.12 -6.06 28.30
C SER A 288 2.66 -6.25 27.93
N GLU A 289 1.86 -5.17 27.91
CA GLU A 289 0.43 -5.15 27.63
C GLU A 289 0.07 -4.13 26.54
N PRO A 290 0.51 -4.34 25.30
CA PRO A 290 0.38 -3.35 24.22
C PRO A 290 -1.08 -2.95 23.93
N ASP A 291 -2.05 -3.85 24.08
CA ASP A 291 -3.48 -3.54 23.92
C ASP A 291 -3.95 -2.51 24.96
N PHE A 292 -3.57 -2.70 26.23
CA PHE A 292 -3.92 -1.80 27.32
C PHE A 292 -3.23 -0.45 27.18
N GLU A 293 -1.94 -0.43 26.84
CA GLU A 293 -1.15 0.76 26.64
C GLU A 293 -1.65 1.60 25.46
N PHE A 294 -2.03 0.94 24.36
CA PHE A 294 -2.65 1.63 23.24
C PHE A 294 -4.03 2.21 23.60
N ALA A 295 -4.84 1.47 24.36
CA ALA A 295 -6.12 1.98 24.86
C ALA A 295 -5.93 3.20 25.78
N GLN A 296 -4.89 3.20 26.63
CA GLN A 296 -4.54 4.36 27.47
C GLN A 296 -4.15 5.57 26.63
N LEU A 297 -3.35 5.38 25.57
CA LEU A 297 -3.00 6.46 24.65
C LEU A 297 -4.26 7.05 24.00
N ILE A 298 -5.14 6.20 23.45
CA ILE A 298 -6.42 6.64 22.86
C ILE A 298 -7.23 7.46 23.87
N GLN A 299 -7.38 6.97 25.11
CA GLN A 299 -8.11 7.67 26.15
C GLN A 299 -7.47 9.01 26.54
N SER A 300 -6.15 9.08 26.59
CA SER A 300 -5.41 10.31 26.87
C SER A 300 -5.67 11.36 25.78
N ILE A 301 -5.52 10.99 24.51
CA ILE A 301 -5.76 11.87 23.35
C ILE A 301 -7.24 12.28 23.25
N ARG A 302 -8.18 11.38 23.54
CA ARG A 302 -9.62 11.69 23.59
C ARG A 302 -9.95 12.74 24.63
N SER A 303 -9.33 12.64 25.80
CA SER A 303 -9.55 13.58 26.92
C SER A 303 -8.85 14.92 26.71
N LYS A 304 -7.66 14.90 26.13
CA LYS A 304 -6.83 16.08 25.90
C LYS A 304 -6.05 15.90 24.60
N PRO A 305 -6.58 16.42 23.46
CA PRO A 305 -5.85 16.45 22.20
C PRO A 305 -4.49 17.13 22.33
N VAL A 306 -3.51 16.64 21.58
CA VAL A 306 -2.15 17.19 21.57
C VAL A 306 -1.98 18.11 20.37
N GLN A 307 -1.37 19.28 20.58
CA GLN A 307 -1.07 20.23 19.53
C GLN A 307 0.34 20.78 19.71
N GLY A 308 1.07 20.98 18.61
CA GLY A 308 2.38 21.60 18.58
C GLY A 308 3.03 21.57 17.22
N TRP A 309 4.16 22.26 17.10
CA TRP A 309 4.97 22.25 15.89
C TRP A 309 5.86 21.02 15.85
N ALA A 310 5.91 20.37 14.70
CA ALA A 310 6.83 19.27 14.42
C ALA A 310 7.27 19.33 12.95
N TYR A 311 8.20 18.45 12.55
CA TYR A 311 8.72 18.42 11.19
C TYR A 311 8.25 17.15 10.48
N THR A 312 7.88 17.29 9.20
CA THR A 312 7.67 16.13 8.32
C THR A 312 8.97 15.36 8.12
N ALA A 313 8.92 14.17 7.57
CA ALA A 313 10.11 13.39 7.24
C ALA A 313 11.10 14.16 6.34
N SER A 314 10.60 15.08 5.50
CA SER A 314 11.40 15.97 4.65
C SER A 314 11.86 17.27 5.32
N GLY A 315 11.65 17.41 6.62
CA GLY A 315 12.08 18.57 7.39
C GLY A 315 11.22 19.83 7.25
N ILE A 316 9.99 19.71 6.73
CA ILE A 316 9.05 20.83 6.61
C ILE A 316 8.32 21.01 7.95
N PRO A 317 8.34 22.23 8.58
CA PRO A 317 7.61 22.47 9.81
C PRO A 317 6.11 22.55 9.58
N VAL A 318 5.31 21.86 10.41
CA VAL A 318 3.84 21.85 10.37
C VAL A 318 3.23 22.00 11.77
N ASP A 319 2.07 22.63 11.86
CA ASP A 319 1.26 22.72 13.09
C ASP A 319 0.39 21.45 13.19
N VAL A 320 0.81 20.53 14.02
CA VAL A 320 0.14 19.22 14.20
C VAL A 320 -0.96 19.33 15.23
N LYS A 321 -2.13 18.79 14.91
CA LYS A 321 -3.29 18.67 15.82
C LYS A 321 -3.75 17.22 15.86
N LEU A 322 -3.36 16.53 16.93
CA LEU A 322 -3.73 15.14 17.16
C LEU A 322 -4.93 15.05 18.10
N ASN A 323 -6.09 14.75 17.54
CA ASN A 323 -7.27 14.27 18.26
C ASN A 323 -7.42 12.75 18.06
N GLU A 324 -8.45 12.15 18.62
CA GLU A 324 -8.69 10.71 18.53
C GLU A 324 -8.84 10.21 17.08
N GLY A 325 -9.54 10.95 16.21
CA GLY A 325 -9.67 10.60 14.80
C GLY A 325 -8.34 10.69 14.04
N ALA A 326 -7.52 11.71 14.33
CA ALA A 326 -6.18 11.83 13.76
C ALA A 326 -5.25 10.70 14.25
N LEU A 327 -5.39 10.27 15.52
CA LEU A 327 -4.66 9.13 16.04
C LEU A 327 -5.08 7.82 15.33
N LEU A 328 -6.37 7.60 15.12
CA LEU A 328 -6.85 6.46 14.36
C LEU A 328 -6.29 6.47 12.94
N TYR A 329 -6.34 7.61 12.26
CA TYR A 329 -5.75 7.76 10.92
C TYR A 329 -4.25 7.47 10.91
N LEU A 330 -3.49 8.06 11.86
CA LEU A 330 -2.06 7.83 12.01
C LEU A 330 -1.71 6.35 12.19
N SER A 331 -2.51 5.61 12.97
CA SER A 331 -2.23 4.23 13.31
C SER A 331 -2.78 3.21 12.31
N SER A 332 -3.74 3.58 11.46
CA SER A 332 -4.34 2.65 10.50
C SER A 332 -3.84 2.85 9.08
N PHE A 333 -3.96 4.04 8.54
CA PHE A 333 -3.87 4.27 7.12
C PHE A 333 -2.44 4.23 6.54
N PRO A 334 -1.41 4.87 7.15
CA PRO A 334 -0.06 4.85 6.60
C PRO A 334 0.65 3.52 6.76
N THR A 335 0.15 2.67 7.64
CA THR A 335 0.87 1.48 8.08
C THR A 335 0.73 0.32 7.14
N THR A 336 -0.38 0.22 6.43
CA THR A 336 -0.72 -0.98 5.66
C THR A 336 -0.83 -0.77 4.17
N SER A 337 -0.91 0.47 3.74
CA SER A 337 -1.06 0.83 2.33
C SER A 337 0.24 1.13 1.63
N SER A 338 1.29 1.44 2.38
CA SER A 338 2.57 1.80 1.79
C SER A 338 3.57 0.66 1.87
N SER A 339 4.38 0.58 0.82
CA SER A 339 5.61 -0.17 0.88
C SER A 339 6.34 0.13 2.20
N VAL A 340 6.57 -0.91 2.91
CA VAL A 340 7.51 -1.14 4.00
C VAL A 340 8.01 0.05 4.87
N PRO A 341 8.58 1.18 4.42
CA PRO A 341 9.17 2.16 5.34
C PRO A 341 8.16 2.92 6.20
N THR A 342 6.99 3.29 5.68
CA THR A 342 5.99 4.08 6.40
C THR A 342 5.29 3.27 7.50
N PHE A 343 5.06 2.00 7.24
CA PHE A 343 4.55 1.03 8.20
C PHE A 343 5.35 1.05 9.51
N PHE A 344 6.66 1.05 9.42
CA PHE A 344 7.54 0.93 10.59
C PHE A 344 7.70 2.21 11.38
N VAL A 345 7.46 3.34 10.77
CA VAL A 345 7.52 4.61 11.48
C VAL A 345 6.28 4.77 12.35
N SER A 346 5.08 4.57 11.84
CA SER A 346 3.88 4.80 12.66
C SER A 346 3.57 3.65 13.61
N THR A 347 3.38 2.44 13.12
CA THR A 347 3.05 1.27 13.97
C THR A 347 4.22 0.87 14.87
N GLY A 348 5.44 0.91 14.32
CA GLY A 348 6.64 0.56 15.06
C GLY A 348 7.03 1.55 16.15
N GLU A 349 6.45 2.75 16.19
CA GLU A 349 6.83 3.79 17.15
C GLU A 349 5.65 4.28 18.03
N ILE A 350 4.40 3.91 17.73
CA ILE A 350 3.22 4.50 18.35
C ILE A 350 3.14 4.26 19.86
N LEU A 351 3.49 3.05 20.34
CA LEU A 351 3.48 2.73 21.77
C LEU A 351 4.55 3.50 22.52
N ALA A 352 5.78 3.52 22.02
CA ALA A 352 6.87 4.27 22.60
C ALA A 352 6.60 5.79 22.61
N ALA A 353 5.99 6.31 21.53
CA ALA A 353 5.58 7.72 21.49
C ALA A 353 4.42 8.03 22.44
N GLY A 354 3.51 7.07 22.61
CA GLY A 354 2.42 7.14 23.59
C GLY A 354 2.93 7.14 25.02
N GLU A 355 3.86 6.26 25.36
CA GLU A 355 4.52 6.25 26.67
C GLU A 355 5.22 7.59 26.96
N SER A 356 5.97 8.11 26.00
CA SER A 356 6.62 9.42 26.12
C SER A 356 5.61 10.54 26.42
N LEU A 357 4.46 10.56 25.72
CA LEU A 357 3.39 11.52 25.97
C LEU A 357 2.85 11.42 27.39
N LEU A 358 2.61 10.22 27.89
CA LEU A 358 2.11 10.00 29.26
C LEU A 358 3.10 10.48 30.32
N HIS A 359 4.40 10.52 29.99
CA HIS A 359 5.44 11.09 30.83
C HIS A 359 5.73 12.60 30.55
N GLY A 360 4.89 13.24 29.72
CA GLY A 360 4.95 14.69 29.46
C GLY A 360 5.79 15.10 28.26
N ASP A 361 6.34 14.17 27.50
CA ASP A 361 7.09 14.41 26.27
C ASP A 361 6.24 14.13 25.03
N SER A 362 5.70 15.17 24.42
CA SER A 362 4.85 15.07 23.23
C SER A 362 5.64 15.04 21.90
N VAL A 363 6.96 15.25 21.94
CA VAL A 363 7.77 15.41 20.71
C VAL A 363 7.70 14.20 19.79
N PRO A 364 7.88 12.95 20.27
CA PRO A 364 7.80 11.78 19.39
C PRO A 364 6.44 11.65 18.71
N LEU A 365 5.35 11.81 19.44
CA LEU A 365 4.00 11.65 18.91
C LEU A 365 3.61 12.77 17.94
N LEU A 366 4.02 14.01 18.21
CA LEU A 366 3.83 15.15 17.30
C LEU A 366 4.59 14.92 15.98
N ARG A 367 5.82 14.37 16.05
CA ARG A 367 6.57 14.02 14.84
C ARG A 367 5.82 12.98 13.99
N LEU A 368 5.31 11.90 14.57
CA LEU A 368 4.51 10.92 13.84
C LEU A 368 3.30 11.59 13.18
N GLY A 369 2.61 12.49 13.87
CA GLY A 369 1.53 13.27 13.30
C GLY A 369 1.97 14.17 12.13
N ALA A 370 3.15 14.81 12.22
CA ALA A 370 3.71 15.63 11.15
C ALA A 370 4.06 14.81 9.91
N GLU A 371 4.57 13.60 10.09
CA GLU A 371 4.97 12.69 9.01
C GLU A 371 3.78 12.19 8.21
N VAL A 372 2.59 12.12 8.82
CA VAL A 372 1.35 11.67 8.17
C VAL A 372 0.55 12.82 7.54
N THR A 373 0.65 14.05 8.08
CA THR A 373 -0.17 15.21 7.65
C THR A 373 -0.01 15.62 6.17
N PRO A 374 1.17 15.52 5.52
CA PRO A 374 1.36 15.98 4.13
C PRO A 374 0.80 15.07 3.05
N PHE A 375 0.30 13.89 3.38
CA PHE A 375 0.05 12.84 2.40
C PHE A 375 -1.23 13.01 1.57
N VAL A 376 -2.05 14.01 1.76
CA VAL A 376 -3.38 14.10 1.14
C VAL A 376 -3.59 15.40 0.38
N THR A 377 -2.74 15.74 -0.58
CA THR A 377 -2.97 16.99 -1.31
C THR A 377 -2.88 16.91 -2.82
N ASP A 378 -2.22 15.92 -3.39
CA ASP A 378 -2.10 15.80 -4.85
C ASP A 378 -1.99 14.34 -5.27
N TYR A 379 -2.95 13.86 -6.08
CA TYR A 379 -2.97 12.49 -6.60
C TYR A 379 -2.18 12.35 -7.92
N GLY A 380 -1.57 13.43 -8.39
CA GLY A 380 -0.73 13.42 -9.58
C GLY A 380 -1.51 13.26 -10.90
N ASP A 381 -0.97 12.45 -11.81
CA ASP A 381 -1.52 12.23 -13.15
C ASP A 381 -2.81 11.40 -13.08
N PRO A 382 -3.98 11.92 -13.53
CA PRO A 382 -5.24 11.17 -13.53
C PRO A 382 -5.21 9.92 -14.42
N THR A 383 -4.26 9.81 -15.35
CA THR A 383 -4.09 8.59 -16.15
C THR A 383 -3.35 7.47 -15.42
N ALA A 384 -2.69 7.77 -14.29
CA ALA A 384 -2.13 6.76 -13.40
C ALA A 384 -3.14 6.39 -12.30
N TYR A 385 -3.74 7.41 -11.68
CA TYR A 385 -4.77 7.26 -10.66
C TYR A 385 -5.81 8.38 -10.79
N SER A 386 -7.07 8.02 -11.05
CA SER A 386 -8.16 8.98 -11.20
C SER A 386 -8.96 9.11 -9.91
N GLN A 387 -8.80 10.22 -9.20
CA GLN A 387 -9.62 10.53 -8.02
C GLN A 387 -11.09 10.80 -8.40
N GLY A 388 -11.33 11.26 -9.63
CA GLY A 388 -12.69 11.43 -10.15
C GLY A 388 -13.41 10.09 -10.34
N ASP A 389 -12.72 9.09 -10.89
CA ASP A 389 -13.27 7.74 -11.01
C ASP A 389 -13.42 7.05 -9.66
N TYR A 390 -12.46 7.22 -8.75
CA TYR A 390 -12.56 6.74 -7.38
C TYR A 390 -13.87 7.13 -6.72
N VAL A 391 -14.21 8.42 -6.74
CA VAL A 391 -15.46 8.91 -6.15
C VAL A 391 -16.69 8.43 -6.94
N ALA A 392 -16.64 8.50 -8.28
CA ALA A 392 -17.76 8.08 -9.12
C ALA A 392 -18.12 6.60 -8.91
N THR A 393 -17.13 5.71 -8.93
CA THR A 393 -17.32 4.27 -8.72
C THR A 393 -17.92 3.97 -7.34
N LEU A 394 -17.34 4.54 -6.27
CA LEU A 394 -17.86 4.33 -4.91
C LEU A 394 -19.30 4.82 -4.75
N CYS A 395 -19.63 6.00 -5.31
CA CYS A 395 -20.99 6.55 -5.20
C CYS A 395 -22.03 5.77 -6.02
N VAL A 396 -21.60 5.03 -7.04
CA VAL A 396 -22.48 4.15 -7.83
C VAL A 396 -22.67 2.80 -7.15
N ASP A 397 -21.63 2.21 -6.59
CA ASP A 397 -21.63 0.82 -6.19
C ASP A 397 -22.11 0.62 -4.75
N PHE A 398 -21.96 1.60 -3.87
CA PHE A 398 -22.32 1.46 -2.47
C PHE A 398 -23.67 2.11 -2.13
N HIS A 399 -24.32 1.56 -1.12
CA HIS A 399 -25.57 2.11 -0.60
C HIS A 399 -25.26 3.12 0.49
N GLU A 400 -25.89 4.28 0.37
CA GLU A 400 -25.71 5.35 1.34
C GLU A 400 -26.89 5.40 2.34
N PRO A 401 -26.65 5.86 3.59
CA PRO A 401 -27.68 5.86 4.63
C PRO A 401 -28.68 7.01 4.51
N TRP A 402 -28.76 7.67 3.36
CA TRP A 402 -29.65 8.81 3.14
C TRP A 402 -30.51 8.65 1.89
N GLU A 403 -31.62 9.42 1.87
CA GLU A 403 -32.45 9.54 0.70
C GLU A 403 -31.85 10.55 -0.30
N TRP A 404 -31.47 10.09 -1.47
CA TRP A 404 -30.85 10.90 -2.52
C TRP A 404 -31.69 12.09 -2.98
N SER A 405 -33.04 12.03 -2.86
CA SER A 405 -33.95 13.12 -3.19
C SER A 405 -33.96 14.26 -2.16
N ASP A 406 -33.38 14.00 -0.98
CA ASP A 406 -33.36 14.99 0.10
C ASP A 406 -32.23 16.03 -0.11
N PRO A 407 -32.44 17.27 0.37
CA PRO A 407 -31.39 18.29 0.40
C PRO A 407 -30.18 17.83 1.20
N ILE A 408 -28.98 18.33 0.87
CA ILE A 408 -27.70 17.94 1.50
C ILE A 408 -27.76 18.04 3.04
N THR A 409 -28.37 19.07 3.58
CA THR A 409 -28.55 19.22 5.04
C THR A 409 -29.30 18.04 5.66
N LYS A 410 -30.32 17.54 4.97
CA LYS A 410 -31.11 16.40 5.40
C LYS A 410 -30.32 15.10 5.28
N ARG A 411 -29.55 14.93 4.17
CA ARG A 411 -28.62 13.77 4.03
C ARG A 411 -27.59 13.75 5.16
N GLN A 412 -27.06 14.90 5.56
CA GLN A 412 -26.15 15.01 6.70
C GLN A 412 -26.79 14.60 8.03
N GLU A 413 -28.06 14.96 8.25
CA GLU A 413 -28.83 14.54 9.42
C GLU A 413 -29.05 13.01 9.41
N GLN A 414 -29.41 12.45 8.27
CA GLN A 414 -29.62 11.00 8.10
C GLN A 414 -28.32 10.23 8.33
N LEU A 415 -27.18 10.70 7.78
CA LEU A 415 -25.86 10.11 8.05
C LEU A 415 -25.53 10.16 9.55
N ALA A 416 -25.74 11.31 10.19
CA ALA A 416 -25.48 11.45 11.63
C ALA A 416 -26.35 10.51 12.46
N SER A 417 -27.63 10.32 12.09
CA SER A 417 -28.53 9.37 12.72
C SER A 417 -28.03 7.94 12.55
N ALA A 418 -27.69 7.53 11.33
CA ALA A 418 -27.17 6.19 11.05
C ALA A 418 -25.90 5.89 11.86
N ILE A 419 -24.95 6.83 11.95
CA ILE A 419 -23.76 6.69 12.79
C ILE A 419 -24.13 6.56 14.27
N SER A 420 -25.12 7.32 14.76
CA SER A 420 -25.55 7.27 16.16
C SER A 420 -26.22 5.93 16.55
N GLU A 421 -26.78 5.23 15.59
CA GLU A 421 -27.47 3.95 15.74
C GLU A 421 -26.51 2.75 15.74
N LEU A 422 -25.26 2.93 15.27
CA LEU A 422 -24.25 1.87 15.32
C LEU A 422 -24.00 1.41 16.77
N PRO A 423 -23.64 0.15 17.00
CA PRO A 423 -23.19 -0.33 18.31
C PRO A 423 -22.13 0.57 18.93
N SER A 424 -22.14 0.74 20.25
CA SER A 424 -21.17 1.61 20.94
C SER A 424 -19.72 1.19 20.76
N ASP A 425 -19.50 -0.10 20.50
CA ASP A 425 -18.21 -0.76 20.29
C ASP A 425 -17.91 -1.03 18.81
N PHE A 426 -18.70 -0.46 17.90
CA PHE A 426 -18.52 -0.67 16.44
C PHE A 426 -17.09 -0.36 15.99
N PHE A 427 -16.50 0.72 16.50
CA PHE A 427 -15.11 1.13 16.25
C PHE A 427 -14.19 0.91 17.46
N ALA A 428 -14.44 -0.12 18.27
CA ALA A 428 -13.60 -0.36 19.46
C ALA A 428 -12.11 -0.51 19.04
N LEU A 429 -11.19 0.13 19.70
CA LEU A 429 -11.13 0.93 20.94
C LEU A 429 -11.53 2.41 20.77
N PHE A 430 -11.75 2.85 19.57
CA PHE A 430 -12.06 4.24 19.22
C PHE A 430 -13.54 4.55 19.43
N SER A 431 -13.84 5.83 19.59
CA SER A 431 -15.22 6.30 19.67
C SER A 431 -15.91 6.27 18.28
N ARG A 432 -17.23 6.21 18.27
CA ARG A 432 -18.03 6.35 17.03
C ARG A 432 -17.70 7.64 16.28
N THR A 433 -17.50 8.74 17.01
CA THR A 433 -17.12 10.03 16.40
C THR A 433 -15.75 9.96 15.73
N ALA A 434 -14.78 9.30 16.34
CA ALA A 434 -13.45 9.15 15.77
C ALA A 434 -13.49 8.24 14.54
N GLY A 435 -14.14 7.08 14.63
CA GLY A 435 -14.30 6.15 13.51
C GLY A 435 -15.01 6.79 12.32
N ALA A 436 -16.14 7.46 12.56
CA ALA A 436 -16.87 8.16 11.52
C ALA A 436 -16.16 9.40 10.95
N ASN A 437 -15.18 9.94 11.65
CA ASN A 437 -14.32 11.04 11.18
C ASN A 437 -12.91 10.57 10.76
N LEU A 438 -12.72 9.29 10.54
CA LEU A 438 -11.50 8.78 9.94
C LEU A 438 -11.20 9.59 8.68
N GLY A 439 -9.96 10.07 8.52
CA GLY A 439 -9.62 11.06 7.49
C GLY A 439 -9.87 10.61 6.04
N VAL A 440 -9.97 9.31 5.81
CA VAL A 440 -10.55 8.69 4.61
C VAL A 440 -11.97 8.25 4.97
N SER A 441 -12.77 9.19 5.41
CA SER A 441 -14.14 8.87 5.77
C SER A 441 -14.96 8.73 4.51
N PHE A 442 -15.01 7.51 4.02
CA PHE A 442 -15.92 7.11 2.93
C PHE A 442 -17.35 7.57 3.20
N GLU A 443 -17.75 7.66 4.48
CA GLU A 443 -19.09 8.09 4.88
C GLU A 443 -19.44 9.55 4.50
N LYS A 444 -18.44 10.38 4.16
CA LYS A 444 -18.68 11.75 3.68
C LYS A 444 -18.52 11.89 2.18
N GLN A 445 -18.02 10.90 1.52
CA GLN A 445 -18.03 10.83 0.07
C GLN A 445 -19.48 10.64 -0.38
N CYS A 446 -19.81 11.05 -1.58
CA CYS A 446 -21.14 10.99 -2.15
C CYS A 446 -22.20 11.92 -1.54
N LEU A 447 -21.95 12.57 -0.40
CA LEU A 447 -22.93 13.53 0.18
C LEU A 447 -23.31 14.65 -0.77
N TRP A 448 -22.35 15.15 -1.54
CA TRP A 448 -22.54 16.22 -2.54
C TRP A 448 -22.66 15.69 -3.96
N TRP A 449 -22.67 14.36 -4.12
CA TRP A 449 -22.91 13.71 -5.40
C TRP A 449 -24.38 13.75 -5.77
N GLN A 450 -24.68 13.65 -7.07
CA GLN A 450 -26.07 13.49 -7.51
C GLN A 450 -26.51 12.03 -7.34
N LYS A 451 -27.83 11.79 -7.41
CA LYS A 451 -28.39 10.45 -7.29
C LYS A 451 -27.88 9.56 -8.43
N PRO A 452 -27.07 8.52 -8.16
CA PRO A 452 -26.72 7.58 -9.21
C PRO A 452 -27.92 6.71 -9.58
N THR A 453 -28.00 6.36 -10.85
CA THR A 453 -29.01 5.46 -11.39
C THR A 453 -28.33 4.35 -12.19
N PRO A 454 -27.56 3.46 -11.54
CA PRO A 454 -26.83 2.39 -12.21
C PRO A 454 -27.83 1.45 -12.89
N SER A 455 -27.60 1.18 -14.17
CA SER A 455 -28.35 0.19 -14.92
C SER A 455 -27.84 -1.22 -14.65
N ASN A 456 -26.56 -1.35 -14.26
CA ASN A 456 -25.89 -2.62 -14.03
C ASN A 456 -25.21 -2.62 -12.65
N PRO A 457 -25.94 -2.88 -11.56
CA PRO A 457 -25.41 -2.78 -10.20
C PRO A 457 -24.29 -3.80 -9.98
N VAL A 458 -23.32 -3.47 -9.11
CA VAL A 458 -22.18 -4.31 -8.75
C VAL A 458 -22.62 -5.71 -8.33
N THR A 459 -23.59 -5.84 -7.45
CA THR A 459 -24.18 -7.10 -7.02
C THR A 459 -25.55 -7.31 -7.67
N ARG A 460 -25.75 -8.46 -8.31
CA ARG A 460 -27.05 -8.88 -8.85
C ARG A 460 -27.96 -9.41 -7.74
N SER A 461 -29.27 -9.32 -7.95
CA SER A 461 -30.23 -10.03 -7.08
C SER A 461 -29.99 -11.54 -7.16
N ASN A 462 -29.85 -12.21 -6.01
CA ASN A 462 -29.54 -13.64 -5.88
C ASN A 462 -28.26 -14.04 -6.65
N PRO A 463 -27.09 -13.47 -6.31
CA PRO A 463 -25.86 -13.76 -7.02
C PRO A 463 -25.49 -15.24 -6.87
N ARG A 464 -24.95 -15.81 -7.95
CA ARG A 464 -24.38 -17.16 -7.95
C ARG A 464 -22.89 -17.07 -8.17
N TYR A 465 -22.13 -17.49 -7.19
CA TYR A 465 -20.68 -17.55 -7.28
C TYR A 465 -20.26 -18.84 -7.99
N PRO A 466 -19.30 -18.79 -8.93
CA PRO A 466 -18.90 -19.96 -9.70
C PRO A 466 -18.12 -20.96 -8.83
N SER A 467 -18.22 -22.24 -9.19
CA SER A 467 -17.39 -23.32 -8.65
C SER A 467 -16.10 -23.39 -9.49
N VAL A 468 -15.15 -22.53 -9.20
CA VAL A 468 -13.82 -22.50 -9.82
C VAL A 468 -12.76 -22.40 -8.73
N PRO A 469 -11.54 -22.97 -8.93
CA PRO A 469 -10.46 -22.82 -7.98
C PRO A 469 -10.24 -21.36 -7.61
N THR A 470 -10.33 -21.04 -6.31
CA THR A 470 -10.24 -19.67 -5.82
C THR A 470 -9.27 -19.60 -4.64
N LEU A 471 -8.21 -18.82 -4.77
CA LEU A 471 -7.29 -18.51 -3.67
C LEU A 471 -7.63 -17.14 -3.10
N VAL A 472 -7.87 -17.07 -1.80
CA VAL A 472 -8.19 -15.81 -1.10
C VAL A 472 -7.15 -15.56 -0.01
N MET A 473 -6.49 -14.42 -0.04
CA MET A 473 -5.38 -14.10 0.83
C MET A 473 -5.62 -12.83 1.65
N SER A 474 -5.08 -12.79 2.87
CA SER A 474 -5.17 -11.63 3.77
C SER A 474 -3.90 -11.51 4.60
N GLY A 475 -3.34 -10.32 4.69
CA GLY A 475 -2.30 -10.00 5.66
C GLY A 475 -2.87 -9.95 7.09
N ASP A 476 -2.11 -10.41 8.09
CA ASP A 476 -2.59 -10.35 9.47
C ASP A 476 -2.40 -8.98 10.12
N MET A 477 -1.69 -8.09 9.43
CA MET A 477 -1.46 -6.69 9.78
C MET A 477 -2.17 -5.71 8.83
N ASP A 478 -3.08 -6.21 7.99
CA ASP A 478 -3.89 -5.35 7.11
C ASP A 478 -4.95 -4.61 7.93
N THR A 479 -4.91 -3.28 7.87
CA THR A 479 -5.88 -2.37 8.51
C THR A 479 -6.79 -1.67 7.50
N LEU A 480 -6.55 -1.84 6.19
CA LEU A 480 -7.42 -1.30 5.14
C LEU A 480 -8.55 -2.26 4.81
N VAL A 481 -8.22 -3.55 4.67
CA VAL A 481 -9.22 -4.60 4.49
C VAL A 481 -8.94 -5.69 5.53
N ALA A 482 -9.71 -5.64 6.59
CA ALA A 482 -9.48 -6.52 7.74
C ALA A 482 -9.65 -8.00 7.38
N THR A 483 -8.84 -8.86 8.01
CA THR A 483 -8.90 -10.33 7.82
C THR A 483 -10.31 -10.89 7.97
N GLU A 484 -11.12 -10.32 8.85
CA GLU A 484 -12.51 -10.70 9.10
C GLU A 484 -13.39 -10.52 7.87
N GLU A 485 -13.21 -9.39 7.18
CA GLU A 485 -13.90 -9.07 5.94
C GLU A 485 -13.46 -9.99 4.80
N VAL A 486 -12.15 -10.17 4.62
CA VAL A 486 -11.60 -11.09 3.61
C VAL A 486 -12.14 -12.52 3.77
N ARG A 487 -12.36 -12.97 5.02
CA ARG A 487 -13.00 -14.28 5.29
C ARG A 487 -14.46 -14.32 4.82
N GLN A 488 -15.19 -13.22 4.95
CA GLN A 488 -16.57 -13.17 4.46
C GLN A 488 -16.60 -13.27 2.93
N VAL A 489 -15.67 -12.58 2.25
CA VAL A 489 -15.52 -12.71 0.79
C VAL A 489 -15.16 -14.15 0.40
N ALA A 490 -14.19 -14.77 1.08
CA ALA A 490 -13.83 -16.17 0.84
C ALA A 490 -15.02 -17.13 0.96
N ALA A 491 -15.90 -16.91 1.93
CA ALA A 491 -17.08 -17.74 2.16
C ALA A 491 -18.12 -17.66 1.01
N LEU A 492 -18.04 -16.66 0.12
CA LEU A 492 -18.93 -16.56 -1.03
C LEU A 492 -18.59 -17.58 -2.13
N PHE A 493 -17.32 -17.97 -2.26
CA PHE A 493 -16.86 -18.85 -3.33
C PHE A 493 -16.81 -20.33 -2.89
N PRO A 494 -17.56 -21.23 -3.55
CA PRO A 494 -17.68 -22.64 -3.13
C PRO A 494 -16.36 -23.41 -3.07
N GLU A 495 -15.39 -23.09 -3.94
CA GLU A 495 -14.08 -23.74 -4.02
C GLU A 495 -12.94 -22.83 -3.58
N SER A 496 -13.19 -21.96 -2.59
CA SER A 496 -12.17 -21.07 -2.07
C SER A 496 -11.26 -21.75 -1.05
N THR A 497 -9.97 -21.38 -1.11
CA THR A 497 -9.01 -21.63 -0.03
C THR A 497 -8.55 -20.30 0.53
N PHE A 498 -8.81 -20.08 1.82
CA PHE A 498 -8.39 -18.88 2.52
C PHE A 498 -6.99 -19.07 3.13
N VAL A 499 -6.07 -18.15 2.86
CA VAL A 499 -4.71 -18.14 3.39
C VAL A 499 -4.42 -16.82 4.09
N LYS A 500 -4.04 -16.89 5.37
CA LYS A 500 -3.58 -15.74 6.14
C LYS A 500 -2.06 -15.66 6.13
N VAL A 501 -1.52 -14.48 5.82
CA VAL A 501 -0.09 -14.22 5.71
C VAL A 501 0.39 -13.44 6.93
N ALA A 502 1.37 -13.97 7.64
CA ALA A 502 1.96 -13.31 8.80
C ALA A 502 2.88 -12.16 8.37
N GLU A 503 2.92 -11.07 9.14
CA GLU A 503 3.70 -9.86 8.89
C GLU A 503 3.41 -9.20 7.53
N ALA A 504 2.27 -9.44 6.95
CA ALA A 504 1.84 -8.81 5.73
C ALA A 504 0.73 -7.79 6.01
N GLY A 505 0.84 -6.62 5.42
CA GLY A 505 -0.21 -5.62 5.35
C GLY A 505 -1.12 -5.83 4.13
N HIS A 506 -1.60 -4.72 3.55
CA HIS A 506 -2.54 -4.71 2.45
C HIS A 506 -1.90 -5.24 1.15
N VAL A 507 -2.62 -6.10 0.43
CA VAL A 507 -2.18 -6.78 -0.81
C VAL A 507 -0.92 -7.61 -0.58
N THR A 508 -1.10 -8.86 -0.16
CA THR A 508 -0.05 -9.70 0.45
C THR A 508 1.11 -10.04 -0.50
N VAL A 509 0.88 -10.01 -1.81
CA VAL A 509 1.90 -10.32 -2.83
C VAL A 509 3.10 -9.38 -2.81
N VAL A 510 2.93 -8.14 -2.31
CA VAL A 510 4.02 -7.15 -2.24
C VAL A 510 4.90 -7.31 -0.99
N TRP A 511 4.53 -8.18 -0.05
CA TRP A 511 5.21 -8.30 1.25
C TRP A 511 6.15 -9.49 1.35
N SER A 512 6.00 -10.50 0.50
CA SER A 512 6.73 -11.77 0.67
C SER A 512 6.93 -12.49 -0.65
N GLN A 513 8.17 -12.93 -0.93
CA GLN A 513 8.48 -13.78 -2.08
C GLN A 513 7.75 -15.13 -1.99
N CYS A 514 7.53 -15.63 -0.77
CA CYS A 514 6.70 -16.82 -0.54
C CYS A 514 5.30 -16.65 -1.14
N VAL A 515 4.67 -15.49 -0.95
CA VAL A 515 3.33 -15.20 -1.50
C VAL A 515 3.38 -15.13 -3.02
N VAL A 516 4.36 -14.45 -3.59
CA VAL A 516 4.56 -14.40 -5.05
C VAL A 516 4.63 -15.81 -5.63
N ASN A 517 5.45 -16.68 -5.04
CA ASN A 517 5.62 -18.06 -5.51
C ASN A 517 4.33 -18.87 -5.35
N LEU A 518 3.60 -18.68 -4.23
CA LEU A 518 2.35 -19.37 -3.97
C LEU A 518 1.27 -19.00 -5.01
N GLN A 519 1.10 -17.71 -5.29
CA GLN A 519 0.14 -17.21 -6.26
C GLN A 519 0.53 -17.64 -7.68
N SER A 520 1.80 -17.54 -8.07
CA SER A 520 2.28 -18.01 -9.37
C SER A 520 2.06 -19.50 -9.57
N ASN A 521 2.38 -20.33 -8.57
CA ASN A 521 2.15 -21.78 -8.63
C ASN A 521 0.65 -22.12 -8.71
N PHE A 522 -0.19 -21.32 -8.02
CA PHE A 522 -1.64 -21.53 -8.09
C PHE A 522 -2.17 -21.29 -9.52
N PHE A 523 -1.71 -20.27 -10.22
CA PHE A 523 -2.09 -20.06 -11.62
C PHE A 523 -1.69 -21.21 -12.53
N GLU A 524 -0.53 -21.83 -12.32
CA GLU A 524 -0.06 -22.97 -13.11
C GLU A 524 -0.82 -24.26 -12.80
N THR A 525 -0.98 -24.55 -11.50
CA THR A 525 -1.42 -25.88 -11.05
C THR A 525 -2.89 -25.95 -10.65
N LEU A 526 -3.54 -24.82 -10.42
CA LEU A 526 -4.87 -24.67 -9.80
C LEU A 526 -4.96 -25.27 -8.39
N GLN A 527 -3.81 -25.46 -7.76
CA GLN A 527 -3.67 -26.00 -6.40
C GLN A 527 -2.94 -25.00 -5.53
N VAL A 528 -3.43 -24.76 -4.31
CA VAL A 528 -2.80 -23.81 -3.38
C VAL A 528 -1.43 -24.31 -2.91
N GLY A 529 -1.23 -25.63 -2.82
CA GLY A 529 0.03 -26.20 -2.38
C GLY A 529 0.36 -25.98 -0.92
N ASP A 530 1.66 -25.98 -0.59
CA ASP A 530 2.15 -25.79 0.79
C ASP A 530 2.12 -24.31 1.20
N THR A 531 1.37 -23.99 2.24
CA THR A 531 1.23 -22.64 2.80
C THR A 531 2.09 -22.44 4.07
N THR A 532 3.04 -23.33 4.38
CA THR A 532 3.82 -23.25 5.61
C THR A 532 4.61 -21.93 5.69
N CYS A 533 5.15 -21.48 4.56
CA CYS A 533 5.92 -20.23 4.49
C CYS A 533 5.10 -18.98 4.83
N THR A 534 3.78 -18.97 4.64
CA THR A 534 2.95 -17.82 5.01
C THR A 534 2.78 -17.64 6.51
N LYS A 535 3.13 -18.64 7.32
CA LYS A 535 3.04 -18.63 8.79
C LYS A 535 4.31 -18.14 9.46
N THR A 536 5.44 -18.21 8.74
CA THR A 536 6.74 -17.80 9.24
C THR A 536 7.19 -16.61 8.39
N PRO A 537 7.16 -15.39 8.91
CA PRO A 537 7.55 -14.22 8.15
C PRO A 537 9.02 -14.28 7.77
N GLU A 538 9.36 -13.82 6.58
CA GLU A 538 10.74 -13.68 6.09
C GLU A 538 11.49 -12.60 6.89
N THR A 539 10.75 -11.53 7.25
CA THR A 539 11.24 -10.44 8.09
C THR A 539 10.22 -10.15 9.18
N VAL A 540 10.69 -9.80 10.36
CA VAL A 540 9.84 -9.35 11.47
C VAL A 540 10.01 -7.85 11.62
N SER A 541 8.88 -7.15 11.71
CA SER A 541 8.85 -5.70 11.90
C SER A 541 9.53 -5.32 13.20
N ALA A 542 10.51 -4.39 13.13
CA ALA A 542 11.16 -3.88 14.33
C ALA A 542 10.39 -2.67 14.87
N ALA A 543 9.71 -2.86 16.01
CA ALA A 543 9.12 -1.78 16.76
C ALA A 543 10.06 -1.34 17.89
N ILE A 544 10.26 -0.02 18.04
CA ILE A 544 11.09 0.50 19.12
C ILE A 544 10.37 0.41 20.47
N GLY A 545 11.15 0.19 21.54
CA GLY A 545 10.57 0.09 22.88
C GLY A 545 10.36 1.43 23.54
N ARG A 546 11.17 2.47 23.25
CA ARG A 546 11.09 3.77 23.92
C ARG A 546 11.74 4.91 23.16
N PHE A 547 11.29 6.11 23.47
CA PHE A 547 11.95 7.37 23.13
C PHE A 547 12.58 7.95 24.43
N PRO A 548 13.87 7.74 24.70
CA PRO A 548 14.49 8.29 25.90
C PRO A 548 14.48 9.82 25.87
N PHE A 549 14.05 10.46 26.96
CA PHE A 549 14.15 11.90 27.08
C PHE A 549 15.60 12.33 27.34
N VAL A 550 16.31 11.59 28.20
CA VAL A 550 17.75 11.69 28.45
C VAL A 550 18.41 10.32 28.30
N ALA A 551 19.72 10.27 28.11
CA ALA A 551 20.44 8.99 27.93
C ALA A 551 20.22 8.01 29.10
N ALA A 552 19.99 8.51 30.29
CA ALA A 552 19.71 7.70 31.48
C ALA A 552 18.43 6.82 31.32
N ASP A 553 17.48 7.23 30.47
CA ASP A 553 16.23 6.51 30.23
C ASP A 553 16.40 5.40 29.19
N ALA A 554 17.51 5.40 28.44
CA ALA A 554 17.79 4.39 27.43
C ALA A 554 18.18 3.03 28.06
N ARG A 555 17.96 1.96 27.30
CA ARG A 555 18.54 0.63 27.64
C ARG A 555 20.05 0.66 27.42
N ALA A 556 20.80 0.02 28.32
CA ALA A 556 22.23 -0.12 28.14
C ALA A 556 22.55 -1.14 27.05
N ALA A 557 23.42 -0.80 26.10
CA ALA A 557 23.95 -1.74 25.13
C ALA A 557 24.55 -2.97 25.80
N GLU A 558 24.47 -4.13 25.16
CA GLU A 558 25.08 -5.37 25.65
C GLU A 558 26.61 -5.32 25.46
N ILE A 559 27.36 -5.96 26.33
CA ILE A 559 28.82 -6.03 26.19
C ILE A 559 29.15 -7.08 25.11
N ASP A 560 29.98 -6.71 24.13
CA ASP A 560 30.63 -7.67 23.24
C ASP A 560 31.76 -8.34 24.02
N SER A 561 31.55 -9.59 24.40
CA SER A 561 32.48 -10.36 25.24
C SER A 561 33.87 -10.54 24.63
N GLY A 562 34.02 -10.45 23.31
CA GLY A 562 35.29 -10.54 22.59
C GLY A 562 36.00 -9.20 22.41
N GLY A 563 35.37 -8.06 22.67
CA GLY A 563 35.86 -6.76 22.25
C GLY A 563 36.66 -5.95 23.28
N GLY A 564 36.76 -6.39 24.54
CA GLY A 564 37.49 -5.69 25.61
C GLY A 564 36.85 -4.34 26.00
N ASN A 565 35.53 -4.33 26.24
CA ASN A 565 34.78 -3.15 26.65
C ASN A 565 35.24 -2.62 28.02
N GLU A 566 35.46 -1.30 28.12
CA GLU A 566 35.89 -0.60 29.35
C GLU A 566 34.83 0.36 29.88
N ILE A 567 33.77 0.65 29.11
CA ILE A 567 32.73 1.60 29.52
C ILE A 567 31.68 0.97 30.43
N GLY A 568 31.16 1.78 31.34
CA GLY A 568 30.13 1.37 32.30
C GLY A 568 28.71 1.46 31.74
N ILE A 569 27.73 1.20 32.61
CA ILE A 569 26.29 1.17 32.22
C ILE A 569 25.83 2.52 31.65
N ALA A 570 26.22 3.63 32.28
CA ALA A 570 25.80 4.95 31.84
C ALA A 570 26.27 5.27 30.41
N GLU A 571 27.55 4.98 30.11
CA GLU A 571 28.09 5.22 28.79
C GLU A 571 27.50 4.25 27.75
N ARG A 572 27.20 3.00 28.12
CA ARG A 572 26.52 2.05 27.24
C ARG A 572 25.13 2.53 26.83
N LYS A 573 24.42 3.28 27.72
CA LYS A 573 23.17 3.96 27.40
C LYS A 573 23.37 5.12 26.42
N VAL A 574 24.47 5.90 26.57
CA VAL A 574 24.82 6.93 25.58
C VAL A 574 25.09 6.33 24.21
N VAL A 575 25.79 5.20 24.14
CA VAL A 575 26.02 4.48 22.87
C VAL A 575 24.69 4.06 22.23
N THR A 576 23.74 3.52 22.99
CA THR A 576 22.41 3.16 22.48
C THR A 576 21.69 4.38 21.88
N VAL A 577 21.73 5.55 22.54
CA VAL A 577 21.14 6.78 22.04
C VAL A 577 21.80 7.24 20.73
N ALA A 578 23.13 7.15 20.63
CA ALA A 578 23.85 7.53 19.42
C ALA A 578 23.45 6.66 18.22
N ILE A 579 23.32 5.34 18.41
CA ILE A 579 22.86 4.42 17.38
C ILE A 579 21.40 4.68 17.01
N ALA A 580 20.51 4.88 17.99
CA ALA A 580 19.12 5.26 17.75
C ALA A 580 19.01 6.55 16.92
N THR A 581 19.90 7.54 17.15
CA THR A 581 19.97 8.77 16.36
C THR A 581 20.31 8.48 14.88
N ALA A 582 21.26 7.60 14.61
CA ALA A 582 21.68 7.25 13.26
C ALA A 582 20.58 6.46 12.53
N VAL A 583 19.98 5.46 13.18
CA VAL A 583 18.88 4.67 12.64
C VAL A 583 17.64 5.54 12.39
N ASP A 584 17.33 6.45 13.31
CA ASP A 584 16.24 7.41 13.14
C ASP A 584 16.41 8.28 11.89
N ALA A 585 17.59 8.83 11.69
CA ALA A 585 17.90 9.62 10.50
C ALA A 585 17.81 8.80 9.21
N LEU A 586 18.27 7.54 9.22
CA LEU A 586 18.11 6.64 8.09
C LEU A 586 16.65 6.36 7.78
N LYS A 587 15.84 5.97 8.77
CA LYS A 587 14.40 5.73 8.60
C LYS A 587 13.71 6.94 7.96
N ARG A 588 13.95 8.14 8.48
CA ARG A 588 13.32 9.37 7.98
C ARG A 588 13.82 9.77 6.59
N SER A 589 15.09 9.53 6.29
CA SER A 589 15.59 9.78 4.93
C SER A 589 14.98 8.85 3.88
N THR A 590 14.52 7.67 4.28
CA THR A 590 13.84 6.73 3.38
C THR A 590 12.39 7.09 3.09
N ILE A 591 11.67 7.66 4.05
CA ILE A 591 10.28 8.09 3.88
C ILE A 591 10.14 9.54 3.41
N GLY A 592 11.20 10.34 3.51
CA GLY A 592 11.28 11.72 3.01
C GLY A 592 12.02 11.81 1.68
N ASN A 593 12.46 13.01 1.34
CA ASN A 593 13.23 13.30 0.14
C ASN A 593 14.75 13.25 0.35
N GLY A 594 15.21 12.47 1.31
CA GLY A 594 16.62 12.36 1.69
C GLY A 594 17.12 13.40 2.70
N ASN A 595 16.36 14.48 2.94
CA ASN A 595 16.74 15.53 3.91
C ASN A 595 15.72 15.56 5.04
N GLY A 596 16.17 15.84 6.25
CA GLY A 596 15.27 15.94 7.40
C GLY A 596 15.90 16.55 8.64
N VAL A 597 15.13 16.48 9.73
CA VAL A 597 15.48 17.03 11.06
C VAL A 597 15.51 15.87 12.05
N GLY A 598 16.51 15.83 12.92
CA GLY A 598 16.56 14.87 14.02
C GLY A 598 15.38 15.05 15.00
N LEU A 599 15.06 14.01 15.76
CA LEU A 599 13.86 13.98 16.62
C LEU A 599 13.65 15.26 17.43
N ARG A 600 14.70 15.77 18.07
CA ARG A 600 14.62 16.97 18.91
C ARG A 600 15.37 18.18 18.32
N SER A 601 16.40 17.96 17.54
CA SER A 601 17.14 19.00 16.80
C SER A 601 18.21 18.37 15.90
N GLY A 602 18.91 19.25 15.16
CA GLY A 602 19.91 18.87 14.17
C GLY A 602 19.28 18.54 12.83
N THR A 603 20.12 18.24 11.85
CA THR A 603 19.68 17.92 10.48
C THR A 603 20.44 16.72 9.94
N PHE A 604 19.82 16.03 8.99
CA PHE A 604 20.51 15.01 8.20
C PHE A 604 20.25 15.19 6.70
N GLN A 605 21.19 14.70 5.90
CA GLN A 605 21.10 14.70 4.45
C GLN A 605 21.52 13.34 3.92
N SER A 606 20.77 12.80 2.96
CA SER A 606 21.06 11.52 2.33
C SER A 606 21.20 11.66 0.82
N SER A 607 22.05 10.82 0.26
CA SER A 607 22.22 10.65 -1.19
C SER A 607 22.36 9.17 -1.50
N VAL A 608 21.88 8.75 -2.67
CA VAL A 608 22.02 7.37 -3.16
C VAL A 608 22.97 7.39 -4.35
N ASP A 609 23.99 6.51 -4.35
CA ASP A 609 24.93 6.37 -5.44
C ASP A 609 24.39 5.49 -6.58
N MET A 610 25.16 5.35 -7.67
CA MET A 610 24.77 4.53 -8.83
C MET A 610 24.71 3.02 -8.52
N ASN A 611 25.29 2.57 -7.41
CA ASN A 611 25.26 1.19 -6.97
C ASN A 611 24.10 0.90 -6.02
N GLY A 612 23.30 1.94 -5.68
CA GLY A 612 22.18 1.82 -4.75
C GLY A 612 22.56 1.96 -3.26
N ASN A 613 23.81 2.33 -2.93
CA ASN A 613 24.18 2.60 -1.56
C ASN A 613 23.69 3.99 -1.13
N GLN A 614 23.04 4.04 0.02
CA GLN A 614 22.58 5.28 0.61
C GLN A 614 23.57 5.78 1.66
N THR A 615 24.09 6.98 1.48
CA THR A 615 24.91 7.68 2.48
C THR A 615 24.08 8.76 3.16
N THR A 616 24.01 8.72 4.51
CA THR A 616 23.31 9.72 5.33
C THR A 616 24.30 10.42 6.25
N THR A 617 24.36 11.73 6.16
CA THR A 617 25.23 12.58 7.00
C THR A 617 24.38 13.27 8.09
N LEU A 618 24.81 13.15 9.34
CA LEU A 618 24.18 13.74 10.52
C LEU A 618 24.94 14.98 10.95
N THR A 619 24.21 16.07 11.23
CA THR A 619 24.76 17.32 11.73
C THR A 619 24.02 17.75 13.00
N ASN A 620 24.68 17.66 14.15
CA ASN A 620 24.14 18.00 15.46
C ASN A 620 22.78 17.35 15.77
N CYS A 621 22.57 16.11 15.32
CA CYS A 621 21.32 15.38 15.55
C CYS A 621 21.17 15.01 17.03
N VAL A 622 19.99 15.24 17.58
CA VAL A 622 19.64 14.98 18.98
C VAL A 622 18.41 14.07 19.04
N PHE A 623 18.58 12.87 19.56
CA PHE A 623 17.49 11.92 19.85
C PHE A 623 17.08 11.98 21.33
N ALA A 624 18.04 11.97 22.26
CA ALA A 624 17.84 12.32 23.68
C ALA A 624 18.49 13.67 23.99
N THR A 625 17.90 14.46 24.87
CA THR A 625 18.23 15.89 25.07
C THR A 625 19.69 16.17 25.51
N ASP A 626 20.37 15.18 26.05
CA ASP A 626 21.71 15.24 26.60
C ASP A 626 22.81 14.58 25.77
N VAL A 627 22.44 14.07 24.53
CA VAL A 627 23.37 13.45 23.60
C VAL A 627 23.23 14.05 22.20
N THR A 628 24.34 14.55 21.65
CA THR A 628 24.41 15.04 20.28
C THR A 628 25.27 14.12 19.43
N THR A 629 24.77 13.72 18.28
CA THR A 629 25.43 12.80 17.33
C THR A 629 25.71 13.52 16.01
N ASN A 630 26.96 13.45 15.56
CA ASN A 630 27.43 13.87 14.25
C ASN A 630 28.08 12.69 13.54
N GLY A 631 28.25 12.76 12.22
CA GLY A 631 28.96 11.74 11.46
C GLY A 631 28.23 11.33 10.21
N SER A 632 28.53 10.15 9.70
CA SER A 632 27.91 9.59 8.51
C SER A 632 27.65 8.10 8.69
N LEU A 633 26.63 7.63 7.99
CA LEU A 633 26.33 6.22 7.84
C LEU A 633 26.17 5.89 6.36
N VAL A 634 26.50 4.66 6.01
CA VAL A 634 26.25 4.06 4.69
C VAL A 634 25.37 2.83 4.89
N TRP A 635 24.24 2.82 4.18
CA TRP A 635 23.40 1.64 4.05
C TRP A 635 23.57 1.08 2.64
N GLY A 636 24.17 -0.09 2.55
CA GLY A 636 24.51 -0.75 1.29
C GLY A 636 23.29 -1.36 0.59
N ALA A 637 23.37 -1.48 -0.73
CA ALA A 637 22.39 -2.22 -1.52
C ALA A 637 22.33 -3.72 -1.15
N ASP A 638 23.37 -4.23 -0.50
CA ASP A 638 23.47 -5.57 0.11
C ASP A 638 22.95 -5.61 1.55
N ARG A 639 22.32 -4.49 2.01
CA ARG A 639 21.81 -4.29 3.37
C ARG A 639 22.87 -4.15 4.46
N SER A 640 24.14 -4.08 4.12
CA SER A 640 25.19 -3.73 5.06
C SER A 640 24.95 -2.34 5.65
N PHE A 641 25.23 -2.16 6.94
CA PHE A 641 25.16 -0.90 7.67
C PHE A 641 26.53 -0.60 8.27
N VAL A 642 27.10 0.53 7.91
CA VAL A 642 28.37 1.02 8.48
C VAL A 642 28.19 2.47 8.86
N ALA A 643 28.59 2.86 10.09
CA ALA A 643 28.55 4.26 10.51
C ALA A 643 29.80 4.67 11.30
N ASP A 644 30.25 5.90 11.07
CA ASP A 644 31.29 6.57 11.86
C ASP A 644 30.66 7.80 12.51
N LEU A 645 30.55 7.75 13.85
CA LEU A 645 29.80 8.72 14.64
C LEU A 645 30.72 9.42 15.65
N THR A 646 30.56 10.73 15.77
CA THR A 646 31.15 11.56 16.83
C THR A 646 30.07 11.98 17.82
N ILE A 647 30.28 11.66 19.09
CA ILE A 647 29.32 11.85 20.17
C ILE A 647 29.78 12.97 21.09
N SER A 648 28.85 13.83 21.47
CA SER A 648 29.03 14.90 22.45
C SER A 648 27.76 15.13 23.27
N GLY A 649 27.78 16.03 24.23
CA GLY A 649 26.61 16.37 25.06
C GLY A 649 26.90 16.28 26.55
N SER A 650 25.92 16.62 27.38
CA SER A 650 26.09 16.65 28.84
C SER A 650 26.15 15.27 29.50
N ALA A 651 25.66 14.23 28.83
CA ALA A 651 25.71 12.86 29.32
C ALA A 651 27.07 12.16 29.13
N THR A 652 28.01 12.78 28.42
CA THR A 652 29.31 12.16 28.07
C THR A 652 30.44 13.17 27.96
N SER A 653 31.67 12.72 28.16
CA SER A 653 32.89 13.49 27.85
C SER A 653 33.24 13.47 26.34
N GLY A 654 32.42 12.87 25.52
CA GLY A 654 32.60 12.78 24.05
C GLY A 654 33.43 11.59 23.61
N GLY A 655 33.35 11.31 22.31
CA GLY A 655 34.09 10.20 21.69
C GLY A 655 33.69 9.89 20.25
N ASN A 656 34.30 8.87 19.69
CA ASN A 656 34.05 8.39 18.33
C ASN A 656 33.67 6.91 18.39
N LEU A 657 32.62 6.57 17.63
CA LEU A 657 32.11 5.21 17.51
C LEU A 657 32.14 4.76 16.05
N HIS A 658 32.53 3.53 15.84
CA HIS A 658 32.39 2.80 14.58
C HIS A 658 31.34 1.72 14.75
N VAL A 659 30.42 1.62 13.80
CA VAL A 659 29.26 0.73 13.84
C VAL A 659 29.25 -0.14 12.61
N GLU A 660 29.08 -1.43 12.80
CA GLU A 660 28.95 -2.40 11.72
C GLU A 660 27.76 -3.34 11.98
N GLY A 661 27.05 -3.73 10.92
CA GLY A 661 25.97 -4.69 10.97
C GLY A 661 25.25 -4.80 9.63
N SER A 662 24.08 -5.37 9.68
CA SER A 662 23.13 -5.33 8.58
C SER A 662 21.87 -4.63 9.06
N TRP A 663 21.19 -3.94 8.18
CA TRP A 663 19.88 -3.37 8.49
C TRP A 663 18.90 -3.69 7.36
N GLU A 664 17.90 -4.48 7.71
CA GLU A 664 16.77 -4.76 6.82
C GLU A 664 15.78 -3.59 6.93
N ALA A 665 15.52 -2.89 5.81
CA ALA A 665 14.37 -2.00 5.82
C ALA A 665 13.12 -2.89 5.94
N PRO A 666 12.38 -2.69 6.93
CA PRO A 666 12.08 -1.55 7.81
C PRO A 666 12.55 -1.65 9.24
N GLY A 667 13.55 -2.35 9.49
CA GLY A 667 14.16 -2.62 10.76
C GLY A 667 14.24 -4.10 11.02
N SER A 668 15.43 -4.58 11.32
CA SER A 668 15.64 -5.97 11.69
C SER A 668 15.71 -6.13 13.20
N VAL A 669 15.53 -7.37 13.64
CA VAL A 669 15.69 -7.75 15.05
C VAL A 669 17.14 -8.14 15.38
N GLY A 670 18.07 -7.76 14.52
CA GLY A 670 19.50 -7.99 14.69
C GLY A 670 20.15 -7.03 15.68
N LYS A 671 21.49 -7.07 15.73
CA LYS A 671 22.30 -6.20 16.58
C LYS A 671 23.47 -5.63 15.79
N PHE A 672 23.66 -4.32 15.93
CA PHE A 672 24.88 -3.65 15.47
C PHE A 672 26.05 -3.94 16.41
N LYS A 673 27.21 -4.22 15.84
CA LYS A 673 28.47 -4.23 16.57
C LYS A 673 29.04 -2.82 16.62
N VAL A 674 29.31 -2.32 17.84
CA VAL A 674 29.81 -0.96 18.05
C VAL A 674 31.16 -1.02 18.73
N SER A 675 32.14 -0.36 18.14
CA SER A 675 33.50 -0.21 18.65
C SER A 675 33.91 1.26 18.68
N GLY A 676 35.00 1.59 19.37
CA GLY A 676 35.52 2.96 19.40
C GLY A 676 35.99 3.39 20.78
N MET A 677 35.91 4.71 21.04
CA MET A 677 36.31 5.34 22.29
C MET A 677 35.23 6.30 22.78
N LEU A 678 34.90 6.26 24.09
CA LEU A 678 34.00 7.20 24.74
C LEU A 678 34.60 7.61 26.05
N GLY A 679 34.80 8.93 26.27
CA GLY A 679 35.48 9.44 27.46
C GLY A 679 36.89 8.88 27.68
N GLY A 680 37.61 8.58 26.59
CA GLY A 680 38.94 8.00 26.65
C GLY A 680 39.00 6.50 27.00
N ARG A 681 37.84 5.81 27.06
CA ARG A 681 37.71 4.37 27.36
C ARG A 681 37.21 3.62 26.15
N ARG A 682 37.65 2.36 26.00
CA ARG A 682 37.29 1.49 24.87
C ARG A 682 35.81 1.10 24.93
N VAL A 683 35.17 1.24 23.80
CA VAL A 683 33.81 0.74 23.54
C VAL A 683 33.87 -0.54 22.75
N ALA A 684 33.18 -1.58 23.23
CA ALA A 684 32.94 -2.82 22.48
C ALA A 684 31.59 -3.38 22.97
N VAL A 685 30.51 -3.09 22.22
CA VAL A 685 29.14 -3.41 22.61
C VAL A 685 28.30 -3.83 21.43
N LEU A 686 27.16 -4.45 21.72
CA LEU A 686 26.11 -4.81 20.78
C LEU A 686 24.86 -3.99 21.08
N VAL A 687 24.30 -3.35 20.06
CA VAL A 687 23.09 -2.51 20.15
C VAL A 687 22.02 -3.10 19.24
N PRO A 688 20.76 -3.28 19.70
CA PRO A 688 19.66 -3.67 18.82
C PRO A 688 19.50 -2.73 17.63
N GLU A 689 19.10 -3.27 16.47
CA GLU A 689 18.91 -2.53 15.21
C GLU A 689 17.58 -1.75 15.14
N ALA A 690 16.69 -1.94 16.09
CA ALA A 690 15.33 -1.36 16.10
C ALA A 690 15.30 0.15 16.31
#